data_1df2146f4ce2e8e37c7df0d65164e218
#
_entry.id   1df2146f4ce2e8e37c7df0d65164e218
#
_cell.length_a   1.000
_cell.length_b   1.000
_cell.length_c   1.000
_cell.angle_alpha   90.00
_cell.angle_beta   90.00
_cell.angle_gamma   90.00
#
_symmetry.space_group_name_H-M   'P 1'
#
loop_
_entity.id
_entity.type
_entity.pdbx_description
1 polymer ?
#
loop_
_entity_poly.entity_id
_entity_poly.type
_entity_poly.pdbx_seq_one_letter_code
_entity_poly.pdbx_strand_id
1 'polypeptide(L)'
;MAAFLRYELAAFPGRGNVTMRCVLGSAIVIVASMTLQVPELALSLMAVFFVTQANIVLTRAIALNLVIGTTCAIGGTIGLYVLTFDYPLPRIIVASAIFFCSTYLMRAVTKFGLVFFLVSLIVIYAQTFADLTDNAEALVRNCLWVWAAVNYAVVLSLVINTLFLPAEPEQQLRAAMQLQLARAHARLAAVIDSEAPAVRIGPLDLERGALSLQKLLRFSTMRHRYSAEGASARLACVTAVSRIFEAAAVLPDHAVVHDAGQIDAIRAVQDELVSLDHAIGDDAQWLRWSTSGRAPLSTSIPALASIQRAFNALADAMRGATAPPDDAAAGNVATDTTNTTNTTTAAKPAPHSALLEPDVFTNPRYARFSLRTLLSVLVCYVFYNAVNWPGIHTIMLTCLVIALPSLGASNRHGVLRISGALVGSALALFMVAFVIPHLESVTGLLLMSLPVIALGAWVSAGSERISYAGIQIMFTFALALLESFSPPSDLTEIRDRIVGILLGVGVATFFQMSMWPEGEADTLRTQLALLVRKIAALARLEVRAVLSGPRVTDAPEVVATWAMLADCQTVLARVALEPDWREGETARITLLSQTVLAQSRALLVAIEAFHHEAMTGAPGGASMERTATFQSDVADALERYASQLAAEPPAATTPAPLDPGGLRAVPREAAGAASEQALEQHAQRIAGALAGLPRWLALERGPSEFASAG
;
A
#
# COMPACT_ATOMS: atom_id res chain seq x y z
N MET A 1 5.15 16.92 -16.10
CA MET A 1 5.17 15.58 -16.71
C MET A 1 6.57 14.95 -16.66
N ALA A 2 7.62 15.54 -17.27
CA ALA A 2 8.97 14.96 -17.29
C ALA A 2 9.58 14.70 -15.88
N ALA A 3 9.43 15.63 -14.93
CA ALA A 3 9.90 15.46 -13.56
C ALA A 3 9.16 14.33 -12.83
N PHE A 4 7.85 14.21 -13.03
CA PHE A 4 7.03 13.12 -12.49
C PHE A 4 7.49 11.75 -13.04
N LEU A 5 7.63 11.63 -14.37
CA LEU A 5 8.09 10.39 -14.98
C LEU A 5 9.51 10.01 -14.51
N ARG A 6 10.42 10.98 -14.41
CA ARG A 6 11.77 10.74 -13.90
C ARG A 6 11.75 10.21 -12.46
N TYR A 7 10.89 10.75 -11.61
CA TYR A 7 10.72 10.31 -10.24
C TYR A 7 10.11 8.88 -10.17
N GLU A 8 9.05 8.61 -10.93
CA GLU A 8 8.35 7.32 -10.93
C GLU A 8 9.18 6.19 -11.58
N LEU A 9 10.05 6.52 -12.54
CA LEU A 9 10.92 5.57 -13.22
C LEU A 9 12.28 5.41 -12.54
N ALA A 10 12.57 6.16 -11.48
CA ALA A 10 13.82 6.05 -10.73
C ALA A 10 14.02 4.66 -10.12
N ALA A 11 15.25 4.20 -10.06
CA ALA A 11 15.61 2.95 -9.43
C ALA A 11 15.39 3.03 -7.90
N PHE A 12 14.81 1.98 -7.31
CA PHE A 12 14.72 1.80 -5.87
C PHE A 12 15.04 0.34 -5.50
N PRO A 13 15.45 0.07 -4.24
CA PRO A 13 15.79 -1.28 -3.80
C PRO A 13 14.66 -2.28 -4.06
N GLY A 14 14.99 -3.41 -4.70
CA GLY A 14 14.03 -4.47 -5.03
C GLY A 14 13.38 -4.36 -6.43
N ARG A 15 13.33 -3.17 -7.06
CA ARG A 15 12.72 -2.99 -8.39
C ARG A 15 13.41 -3.86 -9.45
N GLY A 16 14.74 -3.84 -9.49
CA GLY A 16 15.53 -4.67 -10.42
C GLY A 16 15.30 -6.17 -10.24
N ASN A 17 15.17 -6.64 -8.98
CA ASN A 17 14.90 -8.05 -8.69
C ASN A 17 13.53 -8.49 -9.26
N VAL A 18 12.47 -7.71 -9.04
CA VAL A 18 11.13 -7.99 -9.61
C VAL A 18 11.20 -8.01 -11.13
N THR A 19 11.82 -7.01 -11.74
CA THR A 19 11.99 -6.92 -13.19
C THR A 19 12.74 -8.13 -13.76
N MET A 20 13.87 -8.52 -13.16
CA MET A 20 14.66 -9.68 -13.61
C MET A 20 13.87 -10.99 -13.53
N ARG A 21 13.13 -11.21 -12.43
CA ARG A 21 12.28 -12.40 -12.28
C ARG A 21 11.16 -12.44 -13.32
N CYS A 22 10.55 -11.28 -13.58
CA CYS A 22 9.50 -11.14 -14.57
C CYS A 22 10.03 -11.42 -16.00
N VAL A 23 11.19 -10.85 -16.36
CA VAL A 23 11.84 -11.06 -17.66
C VAL A 23 12.27 -12.52 -17.84
N LEU A 24 12.90 -13.11 -16.82
CA LEU A 24 13.31 -14.52 -16.86
C LEU A 24 12.09 -15.44 -16.98
N GLY A 25 11.05 -15.18 -16.18
CA GLY A 25 9.80 -15.94 -16.26
C GLY A 25 9.16 -15.84 -17.64
N SER A 26 9.09 -14.65 -18.21
CA SER A 26 8.55 -14.42 -19.54
C SER A 26 9.37 -15.10 -20.63
N ALA A 27 10.71 -15.06 -20.55
CA ALA A 27 11.58 -15.73 -21.50
C ALA A 27 11.33 -17.25 -21.51
N ILE A 28 11.27 -17.88 -20.34
CA ILE A 28 11.04 -19.32 -20.22
C ILE A 28 9.62 -19.69 -20.71
N VAL A 29 8.62 -18.86 -20.38
CA VAL A 29 7.24 -19.07 -20.85
C VAL A 29 7.15 -18.95 -22.36
N ILE A 30 7.80 -17.98 -23.01
CA ILE A 30 7.84 -17.85 -24.46
C ILE A 30 8.46 -19.10 -25.10
N VAL A 31 9.62 -19.53 -24.61
CA VAL A 31 10.27 -20.74 -25.13
C VAL A 31 9.40 -21.98 -24.94
N ALA A 32 8.81 -22.14 -23.75
CA ALA A 32 7.94 -23.29 -23.47
C ALA A 32 6.68 -23.28 -24.35
N SER A 33 6.01 -22.13 -24.48
CA SER A 33 4.83 -22.03 -25.35
C SER A 33 5.14 -22.32 -26.83
N MET A 34 6.25 -21.77 -27.34
CA MET A 34 6.66 -22.01 -28.72
C MET A 34 7.05 -23.49 -28.97
N THR A 35 7.72 -24.10 -28.00
CA THR A 35 8.16 -25.51 -28.12
C THR A 35 6.99 -26.48 -27.99
N LEU A 36 6.08 -26.23 -27.05
CA LEU A 36 4.94 -27.11 -26.76
C LEU A 36 3.68 -26.74 -27.55
N GLN A 37 3.75 -25.70 -28.36
CA GLN A 37 2.62 -25.19 -29.15
C GLN A 37 1.42 -24.85 -28.27
N VAL A 38 1.66 -24.23 -27.10
CA VAL A 38 0.60 -23.78 -26.21
C VAL A 38 0.04 -22.46 -26.71
N PRO A 39 -1.23 -22.40 -27.13
CA PRO A 39 -1.86 -21.18 -27.61
C PRO A 39 -2.05 -20.17 -26.47
N GLU A 40 -2.55 -18.97 -26.79
CA GLU A 40 -2.86 -17.92 -25.80
C GLU A 40 -1.61 -17.44 -25.00
N LEU A 41 -0.47 -17.31 -25.68
CA LEU A 41 0.80 -16.89 -25.05
C LEU A 41 0.68 -15.53 -24.33
N ALA A 42 -0.14 -14.63 -24.85
CA ALA A 42 -0.38 -13.33 -24.21
C ALA A 42 -0.99 -13.46 -22.81
N LEU A 43 -1.93 -14.42 -22.62
CA LEU A 43 -2.50 -14.71 -21.30
C LEU A 43 -1.49 -15.38 -20.39
N SER A 44 -0.63 -16.23 -20.91
CA SER A 44 0.48 -16.85 -20.18
C SER A 44 1.46 -15.78 -19.66
N LEU A 45 1.84 -14.81 -20.48
CA LEU A 45 2.70 -13.69 -20.08
C LEU A 45 2.02 -12.77 -19.05
N MET A 46 0.73 -12.51 -19.21
CA MET A 46 -0.05 -11.77 -18.22
C MET A 46 -0.03 -12.47 -16.86
N ALA A 47 -0.16 -13.80 -16.83
CA ALA A 47 -0.07 -14.57 -15.59
C ALA A 47 1.32 -14.46 -14.94
N VAL A 48 2.42 -14.43 -15.70
CA VAL A 48 3.78 -14.18 -15.19
C VAL A 48 3.85 -12.83 -14.44
N PHE A 49 3.30 -11.78 -15.06
CA PHE A 49 3.30 -10.43 -14.46
C PHE A 49 2.47 -10.37 -13.18
N PHE A 50 1.29 -11.01 -13.16
CA PHE A 50 0.46 -11.03 -11.95
C PHE A 50 1.06 -11.86 -10.81
N VAL A 51 1.71 -12.99 -11.12
CA VAL A 51 2.32 -13.86 -10.10
C VAL A 51 3.60 -13.25 -9.54
N THR A 52 4.40 -12.55 -10.37
CA THR A 52 5.68 -11.99 -9.93
C THR A 52 5.46 -10.75 -9.07
N GLN A 53 5.51 -10.93 -7.75
CA GLN A 53 5.28 -9.89 -6.77
C GLN A 53 6.56 -9.47 -6.06
N ALA A 54 6.47 -8.38 -5.26
CA ALA A 54 7.59 -7.83 -4.50
C ALA A 54 8.19 -8.82 -3.49
N ASN A 55 7.41 -9.79 -2.99
CA ASN A 55 7.88 -10.82 -2.07
C ASN A 55 7.21 -12.18 -2.32
N ILE A 56 7.85 -13.25 -1.83
CA ILE A 56 7.42 -14.62 -2.08
C ILE A 56 6.07 -14.97 -1.41
N VAL A 57 5.72 -14.32 -0.30
CA VAL A 57 4.44 -14.57 0.41
C VAL A 57 3.29 -14.12 -0.48
N LEU A 58 3.38 -12.91 -1.01
CA LEU A 58 2.38 -12.35 -1.90
C LEU A 58 2.33 -13.10 -3.23
N THR A 59 3.49 -13.49 -3.78
CA THR A 59 3.61 -14.34 -4.98
C THR A 59 2.80 -15.64 -4.82
N ARG A 60 2.98 -16.36 -3.70
CA ARG A 60 2.25 -17.61 -3.43
C ARG A 60 0.75 -17.40 -3.26
N ALA A 61 0.36 -16.34 -2.55
CA ALA A 61 -1.05 -16.03 -2.35
C ALA A 61 -1.76 -15.72 -3.67
N ILE A 62 -1.15 -14.92 -4.53
CA ILE A 62 -1.71 -14.58 -5.85
C ILE A 62 -1.72 -15.80 -6.77
N ALA A 63 -0.65 -16.59 -6.81
CA ALA A 63 -0.60 -17.82 -7.60
C ALA A 63 -1.75 -18.78 -7.24
N LEU A 64 -1.98 -19.00 -5.93
CA LEU A 64 -3.08 -19.84 -5.46
C LEU A 64 -4.45 -19.29 -5.88
N ASN A 65 -4.67 -17.98 -5.72
CA ASN A 65 -5.92 -17.35 -6.14
C ASN A 65 -6.14 -17.43 -7.65
N LEU A 66 -5.07 -17.32 -8.46
CA LEU A 66 -5.13 -17.47 -9.92
C LEU A 66 -5.54 -18.91 -10.31
N VAL A 67 -4.90 -19.93 -9.73
CA VAL A 67 -5.23 -21.34 -10.00
C VAL A 67 -6.68 -21.64 -9.62
N ILE A 68 -7.11 -21.27 -8.42
CA ILE A 68 -8.49 -21.49 -7.98
C ILE A 68 -9.46 -20.72 -8.88
N GLY A 69 -9.17 -19.44 -9.13
CA GLY A 69 -10.05 -18.56 -9.91
C GLY A 69 -10.24 -19.03 -11.33
N THR A 70 -9.15 -19.40 -12.04
CA THR A 70 -9.22 -19.90 -13.42
C THR A 70 -9.90 -21.26 -13.49
N THR A 71 -9.66 -22.14 -12.52
CA THR A 71 -10.31 -23.46 -12.48
C THR A 71 -11.80 -23.33 -12.25
N CYS A 72 -12.23 -22.52 -11.28
CA CYS A 72 -13.65 -22.25 -11.04
C CYS A 72 -14.33 -21.57 -12.24
N ALA A 73 -13.62 -20.63 -12.88
CA ALA A 73 -14.14 -19.88 -14.02
C ALA A 73 -14.35 -20.77 -15.23
N ILE A 74 -13.35 -21.56 -15.60
CA ILE A 74 -13.42 -22.47 -16.77
C ILE A 74 -14.41 -23.60 -16.49
N GLY A 75 -14.41 -24.19 -15.28
CA GLY A 75 -15.40 -25.20 -14.92
C GLY A 75 -16.83 -24.67 -14.99
N GLY A 76 -17.08 -23.46 -14.49
CA GLY A 76 -18.38 -22.78 -14.59
C GLY A 76 -18.77 -22.46 -16.04
N THR A 77 -17.82 -22.05 -16.87
CA THR A 77 -18.05 -21.75 -18.30
C THR A 77 -18.37 -23.01 -19.09
N ILE A 78 -17.64 -24.11 -18.89
CA ILE A 78 -17.93 -25.40 -19.54
C ILE A 78 -19.33 -25.89 -19.08
N GLY A 79 -19.63 -25.78 -17.79
CA GLY A 79 -20.99 -26.10 -17.27
C GLY A 79 -22.08 -25.27 -17.94
N LEU A 80 -21.84 -23.97 -18.14
CA LEU A 80 -22.75 -23.09 -18.88
C LEU A 80 -22.98 -23.60 -20.31
N TYR A 81 -21.92 -23.94 -21.02
CA TYR A 81 -22.02 -24.41 -22.40
C TYR A 81 -22.74 -25.76 -22.50
N VAL A 82 -22.45 -26.71 -21.62
CA VAL A 82 -23.16 -28.00 -21.60
C VAL A 82 -24.67 -27.82 -21.45
N LEU A 83 -25.09 -26.81 -20.69
CA LEU A 83 -26.50 -26.57 -20.43
C LEU A 83 -27.20 -25.71 -21.50
N THR A 84 -26.47 -24.85 -22.22
CA THR A 84 -27.06 -23.78 -23.02
C THR A 84 -26.48 -23.62 -24.42
N PHE A 85 -25.70 -24.59 -24.92
CA PHE A 85 -24.99 -24.45 -26.19
C PHE A 85 -25.91 -24.14 -27.36
N ASP A 86 -27.01 -24.91 -27.49
CA ASP A 86 -27.96 -24.78 -28.60
C ASP A 86 -28.91 -23.57 -28.49
N TYR A 87 -28.85 -22.88 -27.35
CA TYR A 87 -29.80 -21.79 -27.04
C TYR A 87 -29.05 -20.49 -26.71
N PRO A 88 -28.80 -19.60 -27.67
CA PRO A 88 -28.03 -18.38 -27.45
C PRO A 88 -28.63 -17.45 -26.38
N LEU A 89 -29.97 -17.27 -26.36
CA LEU A 89 -30.61 -16.40 -25.37
C LEU A 89 -30.48 -16.91 -23.94
N PRO A 90 -30.82 -18.19 -23.60
CA PRO A 90 -30.52 -18.75 -22.28
C PRO A 90 -29.02 -18.65 -21.91
N ARG A 91 -28.10 -18.88 -22.86
CA ARG A 91 -26.66 -18.75 -22.64
C ARG A 91 -26.29 -17.36 -22.15
N ILE A 92 -26.76 -16.31 -22.83
CA ILE A 92 -26.48 -14.92 -22.47
C ILE A 92 -27.09 -14.56 -21.11
N ILE A 93 -28.35 -15.02 -20.84
CA ILE A 93 -29.02 -14.76 -19.56
C ILE A 93 -28.25 -15.40 -18.39
N VAL A 94 -27.88 -16.69 -18.51
CA VAL A 94 -27.14 -17.38 -17.45
C VAL A 94 -25.73 -16.83 -17.30
N ALA A 95 -25.03 -16.51 -18.39
CA ALA A 95 -23.72 -15.85 -18.35
C ALA A 95 -23.80 -14.48 -17.65
N SER A 96 -24.86 -13.71 -17.92
CA SER A 96 -25.10 -12.42 -17.27
C SER A 96 -25.40 -12.58 -15.77
N ALA A 97 -26.12 -13.61 -15.37
CA ALA A 97 -26.38 -13.93 -13.97
C ALA A 97 -25.08 -14.33 -13.24
N ILE A 98 -24.27 -15.20 -13.84
CA ILE A 98 -22.95 -15.59 -13.29
C ILE A 98 -22.06 -14.36 -13.17
N PHE A 99 -22.01 -13.52 -14.19
CA PHE A 99 -21.25 -12.28 -14.18
C PHE A 99 -21.68 -11.33 -13.07
N PHE A 100 -22.99 -11.10 -12.94
CA PHE A 100 -23.55 -10.25 -11.87
C PHE A 100 -23.18 -10.77 -10.49
N CYS A 101 -23.40 -12.07 -10.22
CA CYS A 101 -23.06 -12.69 -8.95
C CYS A 101 -21.55 -12.61 -8.67
N SER A 102 -20.73 -12.86 -9.68
CA SER A 102 -19.27 -12.80 -9.54
C SER A 102 -18.76 -11.38 -9.26
N THR A 103 -19.26 -10.37 -9.96
CA THR A 103 -18.89 -8.95 -9.70
C THR A 103 -19.41 -8.47 -8.35
N TYR A 104 -20.56 -8.98 -7.89
CA TYR A 104 -21.07 -8.75 -6.54
C TYR A 104 -20.14 -9.34 -5.48
N LEU A 105 -19.80 -10.61 -5.61
CA LEU A 105 -18.91 -11.32 -4.69
C LEU A 105 -17.48 -10.79 -4.73
N MET A 106 -17.01 -10.28 -5.87
CA MET A 106 -15.71 -9.63 -6.00
C MET A 106 -15.54 -8.47 -5.00
N ARG A 107 -16.62 -7.72 -4.73
CA ARG A 107 -16.61 -6.61 -3.74
C ARG A 107 -16.98 -7.05 -2.33
N ALA A 108 -17.82 -8.08 -2.21
CA ALA A 108 -18.37 -8.55 -0.95
C ALA A 108 -17.41 -9.44 -0.16
N VAL A 109 -16.44 -10.08 -0.83
CA VAL A 109 -15.53 -11.05 -0.23
C VAL A 109 -14.16 -10.41 0.02
N THR A 110 -13.72 -10.39 1.27
CA THR A 110 -12.48 -9.69 1.69
C THR A 110 -11.19 -10.33 1.17
N LYS A 111 -11.12 -11.67 1.06
CA LYS A 111 -9.87 -12.40 0.76
C LYS A 111 -9.78 -12.98 -0.64
N PHE A 112 -10.91 -13.27 -1.27
CA PHE A 112 -10.99 -13.99 -2.55
C PHE A 112 -11.57 -13.14 -3.68
N GLY A 113 -11.58 -11.82 -3.58
CA GLY A 113 -12.10 -10.92 -4.61
C GLY A 113 -11.45 -11.16 -5.98
N LEU A 114 -10.17 -11.50 -6.03
CA LEU A 114 -9.47 -11.83 -7.27
C LEU A 114 -10.04 -13.08 -7.96
N VAL A 115 -10.47 -14.10 -7.21
CA VAL A 115 -11.10 -15.31 -7.76
C VAL A 115 -12.37 -14.94 -8.52
N PHE A 116 -13.24 -14.13 -7.90
CA PHE A 116 -14.50 -13.70 -8.50
C PHE A 116 -14.28 -12.74 -9.68
N PHE A 117 -13.25 -11.90 -9.63
CA PHE A 117 -12.84 -11.10 -10.79
C PHE A 117 -12.47 -11.99 -11.98
N LEU A 118 -11.70 -13.06 -11.76
CA LEU A 118 -11.33 -14.00 -12.82
C LEU A 118 -12.54 -14.75 -13.37
N VAL A 119 -13.49 -15.14 -12.52
CA VAL A 119 -14.74 -15.75 -12.98
C VAL A 119 -15.50 -14.80 -13.90
N SER A 120 -15.67 -13.53 -13.50
CA SER A 120 -16.32 -12.51 -14.33
C SER A 120 -15.59 -12.32 -15.66
N LEU A 121 -14.26 -12.24 -15.62
CA LEU A 121 -13.41 -12.00 -16.78
C LEU A 121 -13.51 -13.14 -17.79
N ILE A 122 -13.36 -14.39 -17.33
CA ILE A 122 -13.33 -15.57 -18.18
C ILE A 122 -14.73 -15.87 -18.74
N VAL A 123 -15.78 -15.72 -17.96
CA VAL A 123 -17.16 -15.92 -18.44
C VAL A 123 -17.49 -15.00 -19.61
N ILE A 124 -17.06 -13.72 -19.55
CA ILE A 124 -17.24 -12.80 -20.69
C ILE A 124 -16.34 -13.16 -21.85
N TYR A 125 -15.05 -13.42 -21.59
CA TYR A 125 -14.10 -13.76 -22.64
C TYR A 125 -14.53 -15.01 -23.41
N ALA A 126 -15.04 -16.00 -22.70
CA ALA A 126 -15.51 -17.23 -23.31
C ALA A 126 -16.70 -17.03 -24.26
N GLN A 127 -17.58 -16.02 -24.02
CA GLN A 127 -18.67 -15.75 -24.97
C GLN A 127 -18.15 -15.41 -26.37
N THR A 128 -16.96 -14.83 -26.50
CA THR A 128 -16.35 -14.53 -27.81
C THR A 128 -16.02 -15.81 -28.60
N PHE A 129 -15.66 -16.91 -27.91
CA PHE A 129 -15.44 -18.19 -28.58
C PHE A 129 -16.74 -18.79 -29.13
N ALA A 130 -17.81 -18.66 -28.36
CA ALA A 130 -19.13 -19.16 -28.76
C ALA A 130 -19.74 -18.38 -29.93
N ASP A 131 -19.29 -17.14 -30.15
CA ASP A 131 -19.74 -16.32 -31.29
C ASP A 131 -18.91 -16.63 -32.56
N LEU A 132 -17.74 -17.30 -32.42
CA LEU A 132 -16.85 -17.61 -33.52
C LEU A 132 -16.96 -19.08 -34.04
N THR A 133 -17.56 -20.01 -33.29
CA THR A 133 -17.63 -21.40 -33.63
C THR A 133 -18.95 -22.07 -33.21
N ASP A 134 -19.52 -22.82 -34.14
CA ASP A 134 -20.70 -23.68 -33.90
C ASP A 134 -20.32 -25.10 -33.44
N ASN A 135 -19.02 -25.38 -33.24
CA ASN A 135 -18.54 -26.69 -32.80
C ASN A 135 -18.30 -26.73 -31.30
N ALA A 136 -19.16 -27.46 -30.57
CA ALA A 136 -19.08 -27.59 -29.12
C ALA A 136 -17.75 -28.15 -28.62
N GLU A 137 -17.15 -29.12 -29.35
CA GLU A 137 -15.86 -29.70 -28.98
C GLU A 137 -14.72 -28.66 -29.09
N ALA A 138 -14.70 -27.90 -30.19
CA ALA A 138 -13.72 -26.84 -30.40
C ALA A 138 -13.83 -25.74 -29.28
N LEU A 139 -15.06 -25.42 -28.91
CA LEU A 139 -15.35 -24.46 -27.83
C LEU A 139 -14.79 -24.91 -26.49
N VAL A 140 -15.09 -26.13 -26.07
CA VAL A 140 -14.57 -26.72 -24.83
C VAL A 140 -13.03 -26.82 -24.89
N ARG A 141 -12.48 -27.22 -26.00
CA ARG A 141 -11.02 -27.30 -26.20
C ARG A 141 -10.35 -25.93 -26.06
N ASN A 142 -10.93 -24.87 -26.63
CA ASN A 142 -10.39 -23.51 -26.46
C ASN A 142 -10.44 -23.05 -24.98
N CYS A 143 -11.54 -23.34 -24.28
CA CYS A 143 -11.62 -23.07 -22.84
C CYS A 143 -10.55 -23.81 -22.03
N LEU A 144 -10.31 -25.09 -22.34
CA LEU A 144 -9.25 -25.88 -21.68
C LEU A 144 -7.85 -25.37 -22.03
N TRP A 145 -7.63 -24.87 -23.25
CA TRP A 145 -6.37 -24.23 -23.60
C TRP A 145 -6.12 -22.94 -22.83
N VAL A 146 -7.14 -22.08 -22.64
CA VAL A 146 -7.03 -20.90 -21.77
C VAL A 146 -6.66 -21.32 -20.35
N TRP A 147 -7.32 -22.37 -19.82
CA TRP A 147 -6.97 -22.89 -18.49
C TRP A 147 -5.53 -23.39 -18.45
N ALA A 148 -5.09 -24.16 -19.41
CA ALA A 148 -3.73 -24.69 -19.49
C ALA A 148 -2.70 -23.57 -19.61
N ALA A 149 -2.92 -22.60 -20.54
CA ALA A 149 -2.04 -21.47 -20.78
C ALA A 149 -1.79 -20.60 -19.53
N VAL A 150 -2.82 -20.34 -18.76
CA VAL A 150 -2.68 -19.56 -17.52
C VAL A 150 -2.00 -20.39 -16.44
N ASN A 151 -2.45 -21.63 -16.20
CA ASN A 151 -2.01 -22.40 -15.04
C ASN A 151 -0.56 -22.91 -15.18
N TYR A 152 -0.12 -23.35 -16.38
CA TYR A 152 1.29 -23.72 -16.53
C TYR A 152 2.22 -22.52 -16.32
N ALA A 153 1.82 -21.33 -16.81
CA ALA A 153 2.59 -20.10 -16.61
C ALA A 153 2.64 -19.67 -15.13
N VAL A 154 1.54 -19.85 -14.39
CA VAL A 154 1.49 -19.63 -12.94
C VAL A 154 2.46 -20.57 -12.21
N VAL A 155 2.42 -21.87 -12.50
CA VAL A 155 3.30 -22.85 -11.87
C VAL A 155 4.77 -22.57 -12.22
N LEU A 156 5.08 -22.31 -13.47
CA LEU A 156 6.43 -22.01 -13.92
C LEU A 156 6.95 -20.71 -13.25
N SER A 157 6.13 -19.67 -13.22
CA SER A 157 6.46 -18.41 -12.53
C SER A 157 6.70 -18.63 -11.03
N LEU A 158 5.87 -19.45 -10.37
CA LEU A 158 6.04 -19.77 -8.96
C LEU A 158 7.38 -20.50 -8.70
N VAL A 159 7.76 -21.45 -9.57
CA VAL A 159 9.05 -22.15 -9.50
C VAL A 159 10.20 -21.16 -9.66
N ILE A 160 10.14 -20.29 -10.68
CA ILE A 160 11.19 -19.30 -10.95
C ILE A 160 11.32 -18.32 -9.78
N ASN A 161 10.21 -17.79 -9.28
CA ASN A 161 10.21 -16.85 -8.16
C ASN A 161 10.65 -17.48 -6.83
N THR A 162 10.65 -18.82 -6.74
CA THR A 162 11.07 -19.55 -5.53
C THR A 162 12.54 -19.98 -5.61
N LEU A 163 13.02 -20.38 -6.80
CA LEU A 163 14.36 -20.90 -7.01
C LEU A 163 15.37 -19.84 -7.45
N PHE A 164 14.96 -18.90 -8.31
CA PHE A 164 15.82 -17.87 -8.86
C PHE A 164 15.53 -16.52 -8.19
N LEU A 165 16.54 -15.93 -7.54
CA LEU A 165 16.45 -14.61 -6.88
C LEU A 165 15.23 -14.50 -5.93
N PRO A 166 15.06 -15.39 -4.96
CA PRO A 166 13.91 -15.35 -4.07
C PRO A 166 13.87 -14.02 -3.31
N ALA A 167 12.74 -13.33 -3.38
CA ALA A 167 12.51 -12.09 -2.66
C ALA A 167 12.05 -12.42 -1.23
N GLU A 168 13.00 -12.77 -0.37
CA GLU A 168 12.71 -13.10 1.03
C GLU A 168 12.37 -11.85 1.82
N PRO A 169 11.19 -11.82 2.51
CA PRO A 169 10.76 -10.64 3.26
C PRO A 169 11.74 -10.25 4.37
N GLU A 170 12.45 -11.21 4.95
CA GLU A 170 13.45 -10.95 5.98
C GLU A 170 14.65 -10.17 5.45
N GLN A 171 15.18 -10.56 4.30
CA GLN A 171 16.27 -9.82 3.65
C GLN A 171 15.84 -8.42 3.25
N GLN A 172 14.60 -8.28 2.76
CA GLN A 172 14.02 -6.97 2.44
C GLN A 172 13.86 -6.10 3.69
N LEU A 173 13.44 -6.69 4.81
CA LEU A 173 13.32 -5.99 6.10
C LEU A 173 14.70 -5.51 6.58
N ARG A 174 15.71 -6.40 6.56
CA ARG A 174 17.09 -6.03 6.91
C ARG A 174 17.61 -4.89 6.03
N ALA A 175 17.48 -5.00 4.73
CA ALA A 175 17.92 -3.95 3.78
C ALA A 175 17.18 -2.62 3.99
N ALA A 176 15.89 -2.66 4.33
CA ALA A 176 15.11 -1.45 4.62
C ALA A 176 15.55 -0.78 5.93
N MET A 177 15.87 -1.56 6.98
CA MET A 177 16.43 -1.05 8.23
C MET A 177 17.80 -0.42 8.00
N GLN A 178 18.69 -1.11 7.29
CA GLN A 178 20.05 -0.62 6.95
C GLN A 178 19.98 0.68 6.14
N LEU A 179 19.05 0.80 5.19
CA LEU A 179 18.85 2.04 4.44
C LEU A 179 18.44 3.22 5.35
N GLN A 180 17.58 3.00 6.34
CA GLN A 180 17.19 4.04 7.29
C GLN A 180 18.36 4.44 8.19
N LEU A 181 19.13 3.46 8.70
CA LEU A 181 20.34 3.74 9.50
C LEU A 181 21.38 4.51 8.69
N ALA A 182 21.63 4.14 7.44
CA ALA A 182 22.56 4.84 6.56
C ALA A 182 22.12 6.30 6.30
N ARG A 183 20.83 6.56 6.13
CA ARG A 183 20.28 7.93 5.99
C ARG A 183 20.39 8.73 7.28
N ALA A 184 20.16 8.11 8.43
CA ALA A 184 20.36 8.74 9.74
C ALA A 184 21.83 9.07 9.97
N HIS A 185 22.74 8.16 9.64
CA HIS A 185 24.19 8.40 9.69
C HIS A 185 24.62 9.56 8.78
N ALA A 186 24.17 9.59 7.53
CA ALA A 186 24.45 10.67 6.60
C ALA A 186 23.88 12.03 7.09
N ARG A 187 22.71 12.02 7.76
CA ARG A 187 22.15 13.22 8.37
C ARG A 187 23.00 13.74 9.52
N LEU A 188 23.52 12.87 10.37
CA LEU A 188 24.46 13.23 11.44
C LEU A 188 25.77 13.76 10.88
N ALA A 189 26.30 13.18 9.80
CA ALA A 189 27.50 13.66 9.14
C ALA A 189 27.33 15.10 8.62
N ALA A 190 26.19 15.43 8.03
CA ALA A 190 25.88 16.77 7.53
C ALA A 190 25.76 17.84 8.63
N VAL A 191 25.64 17.46 9.91
CA VAL A 191 25.64 18.38 11.05
C VAL A 191 27.06 18.72 11.50
N ILE A 192 28.04 17.83 11.24
CA ILE A 192 29.45 18.05 11.58
C ILE A 192 30.17 18.77 10.43
N ASP A 193 29.87 18.37 9.20
CA ASP A 193 30.60 18.82 8.01
C ASP A 193 29.65 19.58 7.07
N SER A 194 29.93 20.88 6.90
CA SER A 194 29.15 21.76 6.01
C SER A 194 29.33 21.44 4.52
N GLU A 195 30.38 20.70 4.13
CA GLU A 195 30.61 20.25 2.77
C GLU A 195 29.88 18.93 2.46
N ALA A 196 29.45 18.20 3.49
CA ALA A 196 28.68 16.97 3.30
C ALA A 196 27.34 17.25 2.61
N PRO A 197 26.89 16.36 1.70
CA PRO A 197 25.60 16.55 1.03
C PRO A 197 24.46 16.61 2.04
N ALA A 198 23.67 17.69 1.99
CA ALA A 198 22.55 17.90 2.90
C ALA A 198 21.46 16.83 2.68
N VAL A 199 21.47 15.80 3.51
CA VAL A 199 20.42 14.77 3.52
C VAL A 199 19.26 15.27 4.38
N ARG A 200 18.13 15.59 3.77
CA ARG A 200 16.91 15.96 4.49
C ARG A 200 16.02 14.73 4.67
N ILE A 201 15.57 14.53 5.89
CA ILE A 201 14.56 13.51 6.23
C ILE A 201 13.24 14.24 6.47
N GLY A 202 12.36 14.19 5.48
CA GLY A 202 11.04 14.85 5.57
C GLY A 202 9.99 13.98 6.26
N PRO A 203 8.84 14.57 6.65
CA PRO A 203 7.74 13.82 7.26
C PRO A 203 7.22 12.67 6.38
N LEU A 204 7.27 12.80 5.05
CA LEU A 204 6.91 11.73 4.11
C LEU A 204 7.91 10.56 4.14
N ASP A 205 9.19 10.84 4.40
CA ASP A 205 10.20 9.79 4.52
C ASP A 205 9.99 8.98 5.79
N LEU A 206 9.61 9.64 6.90
CA LEU A 206 9.28 9.00 8.17
C LEU A 206 8.08 8.06 8.02
N GLU A 207 6.99 8.57 7.44
CA GLU A 207 5.77 7.78 7.19
C GLU A 207 6.06 6.55 6.32
N ARG A 208 6.70 6.76 5.16
CA ARG A 208 7.05 5.66 4.25
C ARG A 208 8.00 4.66 4.89
N GLY A 209 8.96 5.17 5.67
CA GLY A 209 9.92 4.35 6.42
C GLY A 209 9.22 3.43 7.41
N ALA A 210 8.40 3.97 8.29
CA ALA A 210 7.66 3.22 9.29
C ALA A 210 6.71 2.18 8.67
N LEU A 211 5.90 2.58 7.68
CA LEU A 211 4.97 1.69 7.00
C LEU A 211 5.66 0.55 6.25
N SER A 212 6.81 0.83 5.60
CA SER A 212 7.56 -0.19 4.87
C SER A 212 8.14 -1.24 5.80
N LEU A 213 8.73 -0.83 6.93
CA LEU A 213 9.29 -1.76 7.92
C LEU A 213 8.20 -2.64 8.53
N GLN A 214 7.05 -2.08 8.88
CA GLN A 214 5.94 -2.83 9.45
C GLN A 214 5.33 -3.84 8.46
N LYS A 215 5.14 -3.41 7.21
CA LYS A 215 4.66 -4.30 6.13
C LYS A 215 5.62 -5.47 5.93
N LEU A 216 6.92 -5.20 5.89
CA LEU A 216 7.94 -6.22 5.72
C LEU A 216 8.05 -7.13 6.95
N LEU A 217 7.94 -6.60 8.16
CA LEU A 217 7.89 -7.37 9.41
C LEU A 217 6.68 -8.34 9.39
N ARG A 218 5.50 -7.85 9.00
CA ARG A 218 4.30 -8.70 8.86
C ARG A 218 4.52 -9.85 7.86
N PHE A 219 5.12 -9.58 6.70
CA PHE A 219 5.40 -10.62 5.72
C PHE A 219 6.49 -11.59 6.22
N SER A 220 7.49 -11.09 6.93
CA SER A 220 8.53 -11.93 7.54
C SER A 220 7.93 -12.88 8.58
N THR A 221 7.04 -12.41 9.44
CA THR A 221 6.33 -13.25 10.43
C THR A 221 5.37 -14.25 9.80
N MET A 222 4.74 -13.92 8.66
CA MET A 222 3.93 -14.87 7.90
C MET A 222 4.76 -15.99 7.25
N ARG A 223 5.99 -15.67 6.84
CA ARG A 223 6.89 -16.60 6.16
C ARG A 223 7.55 -17.56 7.12
N HIS A 224 8.03 -17.05 8.24
CA HIS A 224 8.74 -17.80 9.27
C HIS A 224 7.89 -17.84 10.55
N ARG A 225 7.65 -19.03 11.07
CA ARG A 225 7.05 -19.19 12.40
C ARG A 225 8.15 -18.94 13.45
N TYR A 226 8.34 -17.70 13.82
CA TYR A 226 9.25 -17.36 14.92
C TYR A 226 8.69 -17.83 16.25
N SER A 227 9.59 -18.13 17.20
CA SER A 227 9.21 -18.18 18.61
C SER A 227 8.66 -16.81 19.06
N ALA A 228 7.87 -16.77 20.11
CA ALA A 228 7.34 -15.51 20.64
C ALA A 228 8.47 -14.52 20.97
N GLU A 229 9.59 -15.02 21.51
CA GLU A 229 10.78 -14.24 21.81
C GLU A 229 11.46 -13.66 20.55
N GLY A 230 11.62 -14.48 19.50
CA GLY A 230 12.19 -14.02 18.23
C GLY A 230 11.31 -12.99 17.53
N ALA A 231 9.98 -13.06 17.66
CA ALA A 231 9.06 -12.08 17.12
C ALA A 231 9.15 -10.75 17.88
N SER A 232 9.24 -10.80 19.23
CA SER A 232 9.38 -9.60 20.09
C SER A 232 10.71 -8.89 19.85
N ALA A 233 11.80 -9.64 19.69
CA ALA A 233 13.13 -9.10 19.40
C ALA A 233 13.16 -8.34 18.06
N ARG A 234 12.53 -8.89 17.03
CA ARG A 234 12.44 -8.23 15.71
C ARG A 234 11.57 -6.99 15.73
N LEU A 235 10.46 -7.03 16.46
CA LEU A 235 9.62 -5.85 16.66
C LEU A 235 10.40 -4.75 17.38
N ALA A 236 11.15 -5.08 18.45
CA ALA A 236 12.00 -4.14 19.16
C ALA A 236 13.07 -3.51 18.24
N CYS A 237 13.68 -4.32 17.35
CA CYS A 237 14.65 -3.82 16.38
C CYS A 237 14.02 -2.83 15.38
N VAL A 238 12.88 -3.17 14.80
CA VAL A 238 12.14 -2.29 13.87
C VAL A 238 11.75 -1.00 14.55
N THR A 239 11.26 -1.07 15.80
CA THR A 239 10.88 0.11 16.58
C THR A 239 12.08 1.00 16.88
N ALA A 240 13.22 0.42 17.27
CA ALA A 240 14.44 1.19 17.55
C ALA A 240 14.97 1.90 16.30
N VAL A 241 15.01 1.21 15.15
CA VAL A 241 15.45 1.81 13.88
C VAL A 241 14.52 2.96 13.47
N SER A 242 13.19 2.79 13.59
CA SER A 242 12.25 3.87 13.32
C SER A 242 12.48 5.09 14.20
N ARG A 243 12.71 4.89 15.51
CA ARG A 243 13.00 5.98 16.45
C ARG A 243 14.32 6.70 16.15
N ILE A 244 15.35 5.95 15.81
CA ILE A 244 16.64 6.53 15.40
C ILE A 244 16.44 7.42 14.17
N PHE A 245 15.64 6.96 13.21
CA PHE A 245 15.36 7.70 11.99
C PHE A 245 14.53 8.96 12.25
N GLU A 246 13.53 8.88 13.14
CA GLU A 246 12.72 10.02 13.61
C GLU A 246 13.58 11.05 14.35
N ALA A 247 14.44 10.61 15.28
CA ALA A 247 15.33 11.50 16.01
C ALA A 247 16.32 12.20 15.07
N ALA A 248 16.86 11.50 14.06
CA ALA A 248 17.71 12.10 13.05
C ALA A 248 16.98 13.15 12.20
N ALA A 249 15.67 12.99 11.95
CA ALA A 249 14.87 13.96 11.21
C ALA A 249 14.68 15.30 11.95
N VAL A 250 14.73 15.29 13.26
CA VAL A 250 14.56 16.50 14.10
C VAL A 250 15.82 17.36 14.18
N LEU A 251 16.98 16.84 13.73
CA LEU A 251 18.22 17.59 13.70
C LEU A 251 18.11 18.85 12.81
N PRO A 252 18.64 20.00 13.26
CA PRO A 252 18.55 21.25 12.51
C PRO A 252 19.24 21.19 11.15
N ASP A 253 18.64 21.81 10.13
CA ASP A 253 19.12 21.73 8.74
C ASP A 253 20.43 22.48 8.46
N HIS A 254 20.72 23.51 9.27
CA HIS A 254 21.81 24.45 8.99
C HIS A 254 22.70 24.77 10.21
N ALA A 255 22.54 24.05 11.32
CA ALA A 255 23.40 24.26 12.48
C ALA A 255 24.64 23.37 12.37
N VAL A 256 25.75 23.94 11.96
CA VAL A 256 27.07 23.29 12.11
C VAL A 256 27.44 23.38 13.58
N VAL A 257 27.63 22.24 14.22
CA VAL A 257 28.09 22.15 15.59
C VAL A 257 29.56 22.43 15.64
N HIS A 258 29.99 23.49 16.37
CA HIS A 258 31.39 23.86 16.52
C HIS A 258 31.99 23.41 17.86
N ASP A 259 31.18 22.97 18.79
CA ASP A 259 31.65 22.47 20.08
C ASP A 259 32.28 21.07 19.94
N ALA A 260 33.56 20.95 20.30
CA ALA A 260 34.30 19.71 20.19
C ALA A 260 33.64 18.54 20.97
N GLY A 261 33.09 18.82 22.15
CA GLY A 261 32.41 17.80 22.94
C GLY A 261 31.14 17.27 22.29
N GLN A 262 30.38 18.12 21.58
CA GLN A 262 29.21 17.71 20.83
C GLN A 262 29.59 16.97 19.54
N ILE A 263 30.67 17.35 18.88
CA ILE A 263 31.22 16.65 17.71
C ILE A 263 31.60 15.21 18.08
N ASP A 264 32.31 15.05 19.22
CA ASP A 264 32.70 13.71 19.69
C ASP A 264 31.47 12.87 20.07
N ALA A 265 30.42 13.47 20.64
CA ALA A 265 29.16 12.81 20.92
C ALA A 265 28.44 12.35 19.63
N ILE A 266 28.44 13.19 18.57
CA ILE A 266 27.87 12.82 17.27
C ILE A 266 28.65 11.67 16.63
N ARG A 267 29.99 11.71 16.69
CA ARG A 267 30.85 10.62 16.15
C ARG A 267 30.60 9.31 16.90
N ALA A 268 30.50 9.34 18.22
CA ALA A 268 30.17 8.15 19.01
C ALA A 268 28.82 7.54 18.61
N VAL A 269 27.80 8.35 18.32
CA VAL A 269 26.51 7.89 17.80
C VAL A 269 26.64 7.33 16.39
N GLN A 270 27.46 7.93 15.52
CA GLN A 270 27.73 7.41 14.17
C GLN A 270 28.40 6.03 14.21
N ASP A 271 29.41 5.86 15.07
CA ASP A 271 30.10 4.57 15.25
C ASP A 271 29.14 3.49 15.75
N GLU A 272 28.24 3.84 16.68
CA GLU A 272 27.21 2.93 17.18
C GLU A 272 26.17 2.58 16.11
N LEU A 273 25.79 3.53 15.22
CA LEU A 273 24.91 3.26 14.08
C LEU A 273 25.54 2.28 13.10
N VAL A 274 26.83 2.43 12.79
CA VAL A 274 27.56 1.49 11.93
C VAL A 274 27.66 0.12 12.59
N SER A 275 27.90 0.07 13.89
CA SER A 275 27.94 -1.15 14.67
C SER A 275 26.58 -1.88 14.66
N LEU A 276 25.47 -1.15 14.80
CA LEU A 276 24.12 -1.70 14.71
C LEU A 276 23.81 -2.18 13.28
N ASP A 277 24.21 -1.44 12.27
CA ASP A 277 24.00 -1.82 10.86
C ASP A 277 24.67 -3.16 10.55
N HIS A 278 25.89 -3.35 10.98
CA HIS A 278 26.60 -4.63 10.86
C HIS A 278 25.93 -5.74 11.68
N ALA A 279 25.45 -5.44 12.88
CA ALA A 279 24.80 -6.40 13.75
C ALA A 279 23.48 -6.93 13.15
N ILE A 280 22.70 -6.10 12.47
CA ILE A 280 21.45 -6.51 11.80
C ILE A 280 21.70 -7.57 10.71
N GLY A 281 22.89 -7.61 10.14
CA GLY A 281 23.29 -8.57 9.10
C GLY A 281 23.75 -9.95 9.61
N ASP A 282 24.19 -10.06 10.87
CA ASP A 282 24.87 -11.25 11.40
C ASP A 282 24.44 -11.56 12.84
N ASP A 283 23.89 -12.75 13.08
CA ASP A 283 23.37 -13.16 14.39
C ASP A 283 24.48 -13.19 15.47
N ALA A 284 25.72 -13.50 15.12
CA ALA A 284 26.85 -13.51 16.06
C ALA A 284 27.30 -12.08 16.44
N GLN A 285 27.24 -11.14 15.51
CA GLN A 285 27.49 -9.73 15.78
C GLN A 285 26.34 -9.11 16.55
N TRP A 286 25.12 -9.54 16.30
CA TRP A 286 23.92 -9.12 17.02
C TRP A 286 24.00 -9.39 18.51
N LEU A 287 24.41 -10.60 18.91
CA LEU A 287 24.59 -10.94 20.30
C LEU A 287 25.69 -10.09 20.97
N ARG A 288 26.82 -9.88 20.29
CA ARG A 288 27.90 -9.02 20.77
C ARG A 288 27.45 -7.58 20.95
N TRP A 289 26.72 -7.03 19.97
CA TRP A 289 26.20 -5.69 20.04
C TRP A 289 25.22 -5.49 21.21
N SER A 290 24.32 -6.44 21.44
CA SER A 290 23.34 -6.39 22.53
C SER A 290 23.94 -6.46 23.93
N THR A 291 25.09 -7.12 24.09
CA THR A 291 25.80 -7.29 25.37
C THR A 291 26.87 -6.21 25.62
N SER A 292 27.26 -5.42 24.61
CA SER A 292 28.23 -4.35 24.78
C SER A 292 27.69 -3.25 25.71
N GLY A 293 28.51 -2.86 26.69
CA GLY A 293 28.21 -1.73 27.59
C GLY A 293 28.34 -0.41 26.83
N ARG A 294 27.34 0.47 26.98
CA ARG A 294 27.33 1.81 26.36
C ARG A 294 27.63 2.86 27.40
N ALA A 295 28.61 3.72 27.09
CA ALA A 295 28.89 4.88 27.90
C ALA A 295 27.75 5.93 27.77
N PRO A 296 27.32 6.59 28.86
CA PRO A 296 26.35 7.66 28.76
C PRO A 296 26.95 8.82 27.95
N LEU A 297 26.21 9.28 26.93
CA LEU A 297 26.60 10.45 26.14
C LEU A 297 26.31 11.74 26.93
N SER A 298 27.34 12.57 27.07
CA SER A 298 27.17 13.93 27.56
C SER A 298 26.83 14.83 26.37
N THR A 299 25.57 15.10 26.14
CA THR A 299 25.12 15.91 25.02
C THR A 299 23.99 16.86 25.42
N SER A 300 24.04 18.09 24.89
CA SER A 300 22.95 19.08 25.00
C SER A 300 21.96 18.97 23.84
N ILE A 301 22.21 18.10 22.82
CA ILE A 301 21.36 17.92 21.66
C ILE A 301 20.30 16.84 21.96
N PRO A 302 19.01 17.21 22.09
CA PRO A 302 17.96 16.26 22.47
C PRO A 302 17.81 15.07 21.53
N ALA A 303 18.07 15.27 20.22
CA ALA A 303 18.01 14.24 19.22
C ALA A 303 19.04 13.12 19.46
N LEU A 304 20.28 13.46 19.85
CA LEU A 304 21.31 12.46 20.17
C LEU A 304 20.95 11.67 21.42
N ALA A 305 20.44 12.34 22.44
CA ALA A 305 19.92 11.66 23.65
C ALA A 305 18.78 10.67 23.31
N SER A 306 17.92 11.04 22.37
CA SER A 306 16.85 10.14 21.88
C SER A 306 17.37 8.93 21.14
N ILE A 307 18.38 9.10 20.28
CA ILE A 307 19.06 8.00 19.58
C ILE A 307 19.71 7.04 20.59
N GLN A 308 20.44 7.58 21.56
CA GLN A 308 21.06 6.74 22.61
C GLN A 308 20.04 5.96 23.42
N ARG A 309 18.91 6.59 23.77
CA ARG A 309 17.81 5.89 24.45
C ARG A 309 17.24 4.75 23.60
N ALA A 310 17.11 4.95 22.28
CA ALA A 310 16.68 3.90 21.37
C ALA A 310 17.65 2.70 21.33
N PHE A 311 18.95 2.96 21.33
CA PHE A 311 19.99 1.91 21.44
C PHE A 311 19.89 1.14 22.76
N ASN A 312 19.76 1.85 23.90
CA ASN A 312 19.64 1.22 25.21
C ASN A 312 18.36 0.38 25.32
N ALA A 313 17.23 0.92 24.86
CA ALA A 313 15.95 0.20 24.85
C ALA A 313 16.00 -1.08 24.00
N LEU A 314 16.68 -1.04 22.85
CA LEU A 314 16.86 -2.21 22.01
C LEU A 314 17.74 -3.26 22.71
N ALA A 315 18.87 -2.84 23.31
CA ALA A 315 19.75 -3.74 24.03
C ALA A 315 19.06 -4.39 25.25
N ASP A 316 18.22 -3.64 25.98
CA ASP A 316 17.45 -4.15 27.12
C ASP A 316 16.40 -5.18 26.67
N ALA A 317 15.67 -4.88 25.57
CA ALA A 317 14.70 -5.80 24.98
C ALA A 317 15.36 -7.12 24.55
N MET A 318 16.56 -7.04 24.01
CA MET A 318 17.32 -8.23 23.58
C MET A 318 17.85 -9.05 24.75
N ARG A 319 18.32 -8.40 25.82
CA ARG A 319 18.76 -9.09 27.05
C ARG A 319 17.60 -9.80 27.77
N GLY A 320 16.42 -9.19 27.79
CA GLY A 320 15.21 -9.82 28.31
C GLY A 320 14.75 -11.04 27.49
N ALA A 321 15.01 -11.04 26.18
CA ALA A 321 14.67 -12.16 25.29
C ALA A 321 15.67 -13.33 25.39
N THR A 322 16.89 -13.09 25.90
CA THR A 322 17.96 -14.11 26.03
C THR A 322 18.11 -14.65 27.45
N ALA A 323 17.43 -14.09 28.45
CA ALA A 323 17.44 -14.61 29.81
C ALA A 323 16.69 -15.96 29.86
N PRO A 324 17.28 -17.04 30.41
CA PRO A 324 16.54 -18.25 30.63
C PRO A 324 15.37 -17.98 31.60
N PRO A 325 14.20 -18.61 31.43
CA PRO A 325 13.12 -18.48 32.39
C PRO A 325 13.64 -18.83 33.77
N ASP A 326 13.53 -17.88 34.72
CA ASP A 326 13.94 -18.09 36.09
C ASP A 326 13.20 -19.30 36.68
N ASP A 327 13.88 -20.42 36.88
CA ASP A 327 13.43 -21.62 37.59
C ASP A 327 13.21 -21.36 39.10
N ALA A 328 13.19 -20.10 39.54
CA ALA A 328 13.12 -19.70 40.95
C ALA A 328 11.69 -19.53 41.51
N ALA A 329 10.65 -19.98 40.81
CA ALA A 329 9.27 -19.92 41.34
C ALA A 329 8.57 -21.30 41.41
N ALA A 330 9.32 -22.40 41.42
CA ALA A 330 8.75 -23.73 41.72
C ALA A 330 8.95 -24.07 43.20
N GLY A 331 8.43 -23.25 44.10
CA GLY A 331 8.39 -23.45 45.54
C GLY A 331 6.94 -23.46 46.02
N ASN A 332 6.40 -24.67 46.20
CA ASN A 332 5.27 -25.06 47.08
C ASN A 332 4.25 -24.00 47.44
N VAL A 333 3.08 -24.03 46.85
CA VAL A 333 1.82 -23.81 47.57
C VAL A 333 0.82 -24.89 47.21
N ALA A 334 0.52 -25.75 48.19
CA ALA A 334 -0.55 -26.70 48.17
C ALA A 334 -1.91 -26.00 48.17
N THR A 335 -2.80 -26.55 47.36
CA THR A 335 -4.27 -26.62 47.52
C THR A 335 -4.90 -25.66 48.52
N ASP A 336 -5.62 -24.64 48.00
CA ASP A 336 -6.92 -24.35 48.57
C ASP A 336 -7.89 -23.85 47.47
N THR A 337 -8.97 -24.56 47.32
CA THR A 337 -10.08 -24.33 46.42
C THR A 337 -10.97 -23.25 47.00
N THR A 338 -11.03 -22.05 46.42
CA THR A 338 -12.26 -21.26 46.41
C THR A 338 -12.20 -20.17 45.35
N ASN A 339 -13.22 -20.13 44.53
CA ASN A 339 -13.60 -19.15 43.51
C ASN A 339 -13.10 -17.72 43.74
N THR A 340 -12.28 -17.21 42.83
CA THR A 340 -12.31 -15.81 42.44
C THR A 340 -11.89 -15.70 40.98
N THR A 341 -12.82 -15.26 40.16
CA THR A 341 -12.67 -14.93 38.75
C THR A 341 -11.59 -13.86 38.56
N ASN A 342 -10.34 -14.28 38.34
CA ASN A 342 -9.31 -13.41 37.81
C ASN A 342 -9.34 -13.49 36.28
N THR A 343 -9.94 -12.48 35.65
CA THR A 343 -9.81 -12.16 34.23
C THR A 343 -8.35 -11.84 33.91
N THR A 344 -7.56 -12.86 33.66
CA THR A 344 -6.35 -12.71 32.87
C THR A 344 -6.82 -12.36 31.46
N THR A 345 -6.66 -11.13 31.05
CA THR A 345 -6.82 -10.70 29.66
C THR A 345 -5.73 -11.36 28.81
N ALA A 346 -5.95 -12.66 28.50
CA ALA A 346 -5.33 -13.26 27.34
C ALA A 346 -5.67 -12.35 26.15
N ALA A 347 -4.65 -11.89 25.41
CA ALA A 347 -4.82 -11.11 24.21
C ALA A 347 -5.87 -11.82 23.35
N LYS A 348 -7.03 -11.16 23.21
CA LYS A 348 -8.16 -11.65 22.43
C LYS A 348 -7.59 -12.02 21.06
N PRO A 349 -7.70 -13.27 20.59
CA PRO A 349 -7.24 -13.59 19.25
C PRO A 349 -7.90 -12.62 18.30
N ALA A 350 -7.10 -12.05 17.40
CA ALA A 350 -7.58 -11.10 16.42
C ALA A 350 -8.84 -11.67 15.79
N PRO A 351 -9.95 -10.93 15.69
CA PRO A 351 -11.20 -11.45 15.22
C PRO A 351 -10.94 -12.11 13.87
N HIS A 352 -11.31 -13.39 13.74
CA HIS A 352 -11.22 -14.11 12.46
C HIS A 352 -11.88 -13.19 11.44
N SER A 353 -11.11 -12.65 10.49
CA SER A 353 -11.64 -11.77 9.46
C SER A 353 -12.78 -12.51 8.78
N ALA A 354 -13.99 -12.02 8.95
CA ALA A 354 -15.14 -12.59 8.29
C ALA A 354 -14.86 -12.71 6.79
N LEU A 355 -15.27 -13.80 6.15
CA LEU A 355 -15.07 -13.99 4.72
C LEU A 355 -15.83 -12.95 3.90
N LEU A 356 -16.95 -12.49 4.42
CA LEU A 356 -17.83 -11.49 3.82
C LEU A 356 -17.79 -10.21 4.63
N GLU A 357 -17.90 -9.07 3.95
CA GLU A 357 -18.10 -7.78 4.60
C GLU A 357 -19.38 -7.79 5.43
N PRO A 358 -19.41 -7.15 6.61
CA PRO A 358 -20.57 -7.22 7.52
C PRO A 358 -21.86 -6.65 6.93
N ASP A 359 -21.74 -5.74 5.96
CA ASP A 359 -22.85 -5.01 5.33
C ASP A 359 -23.31 -5.56 3.97
N VAL A 360 -22.80 -6.73 3.57
CA VAL A 360 -23.04 -7.34 2.25
C VAL A 360 -24.50 -7.33 1.84
N PHE A 361 -25.42 -7.73 2.71
CA PHE A 361 -26.84 -7.86 2.36
C PHE A 361 -27.66 -6.59 2.60
N THR A 362 -27.09 -5.59 3.28
CA THR A 362 -27.81 -4.35 3.63
C THR A 362 -27.37 -3.16 2.77
N ASN A 363 -26.18 -3.20 2.20
CA ASN A 363 -25.62 -2.09 1.44
C ASN A 363 -25.88 -2.24 -0.06
N PRO A 364 -26.75 -1.41 -0.67
CA PRO A 364 -27.11 -1.51 -2.07
C PRO A 364 -25.94 -1.17 -3.04
N ARG A 365 -24.82 -0.64 -2.54
CA ARG A 365 -23.65 -0.27 -3.37
C ARG A 365 -23.09 -1.47 -4.12
N TYR A 366 -23.07 -2.67 -3.52
CA TYR A 366 -22.58 -3.89 -4.18
C TYR A 366 -23.42 -4.25 -5.40
N ALA A 367 -24.74 -4.26 -5.24
CA ALA A 367 -25.68 -4.59 -6.33
C ALA A 367 -25.67 -3.52 -7.44
N ARG A 368 -25.62 -2.22 -7.08
CA ARG A 368 -25.54 -1.10 -8.03
C ARG A 368 -24.27 -1.18 -8.87
N PHE A 369 -23.13 -1.47 -8.24
CA PHE A 369 -21.88 -1.68 -8.93
C PHE A 369 -21.96 -2.81 -9.95
N SER A 370 -22.47 -3.98 -9.53
CA SER A 370 -22.58 -5.15 -10.39
C SER A 370 -23.53 -4.93 -11.56
N LEU A 371 -24.68 -4.28 -11.30
CA LEU A 371 -25.67 -3.96 -12.34
C LEU A 371 -25.10 -2.96 -13.36
N ARG A 372 -24.44 -1.91 -12.89
CA ARG A 372 -23.81 -0.89 -13.75
C ARG A 372 -22.74 -1.52 -14.65
N THR A 373 -21.91 -2.38 -14.08
CA THR A 373 -20.83 -3.07 -14.82
C THR A 373 -21.42 -4.06 -15.82
N LEU A 374 -22.44 -4.82 -15.42
CA LEU A 374 -23.15 -5.75 -16.32
C LEU A 374 -23.77 -5.00 -17.51
N LEU A 375 -24.46 -3.89 -17.25
CA LEU A 375 -25.09 -3.10 -18.33
C LEU A 375 -24.05 -2.56 -19.30
N SER A 376 -22.93 -2.05 -18.83
CA SER A 376 -21.84 -1.58 -19.71
C SER A 376 -21.29 -2.70 -20.59
N VAL A 377 -21.11 -3.90 -20.04
CA VAL A 377 -20.65 -5.07 -20.79
C VAL A 377 -21.69 -5.55 -21.80
N LEU A 378 -22.98 -5.62 -21.40
CA LEU A 378 -24.06 -6.05 -22.31
C LEU A 378 -24.23 -5.08 -23.49
N VAL A 379 -24.18 -3.77 -23.25
CA VAL A 379 -24.24 -2.78 -24.34
C VAL A 379 -23.06 -2.96 -25.31
N CYS A 380 -21.87 -3.20 -24.80
CA CYS A 380 -20.71 -3.50 -25.61
C CYS A 380 -20.86 -4.81 -26.40
N TYR A 381 -21.42 -5.86 -25.77
CA TYR A 381 -21.69 -7.14 -26.40
C TYR A 381 -22.68 -6.99 -27.58
N VAL A 382 -23.79 -6.32 -27.33
CA VAL A 382 -24.80 -6.04 -28.37
C VAL A 382 -24.21 -5.19 -29.49
N PHE A 383 -23.42 -4.16 -29.12
CA PHE A 383 -22.83 -3.25 -30.11
C PHE A 383 -21.88 -3.95 -31.06
N TYR A 384 -20.88 -4.71 -30.58
CA TYR A 384 -19.90 -5.33 -31.48
C TYR A 384 -20.52 -6.43 -32.36
N ASN A 385 -21.53 -7.13 -31.84
CA ASN A 385 -22.31 -8.11 -32.62
C ASN A 385 -23.20 -7.42 -33.67
N ALA A 386 -23.89 -6.34 -33.30
CA ALA A 386 -24.76 -5.60 -34.22
C ALA A 386 -23.99 -4.96 -35.39
N VAL A 387 -22.75 -4.51 -35.14
CA VAL A 387 -21.86 -3.95 -36.17
C VAL A 387 -21.11 -5.04 -36.94
N ASN A 388 -21.23 -6.29 -36.52
CA ASN A 388 -20.49 -7.44 -37.06
C ASN A 388 -18.96 -7.18 -37.13
N TRP A 389 -18.39 -6.68 -36.02
CA TRP A 389 -16.97 -6.36 -35.90
C TRP A 389 -16.29 -7.17 -34.79
N PRO A 390 -15.97 -8.46 -35.03
CA PRO A 390 -15.44 -9.36 -34.02
C PRO A 390 -14.07 -8.92 -33.46
N GLY A 391 -13.27 -8.18 -34.23
CA GLY A 391 -11.95 -7.69 -33.79
C GLY A 391 -11.97 -6.77 -32.58
N ILE A 392 -13.12 -6.11 -32.26
CA ILE A 392 -13.22 -5.20 -31.11
C ILE A 392 -13.77 -5.87 -29.84
N HIS A 393 -13.82 -7.19 -29.75
CA HIS A 393 -14.34 -7.92 -28.56
C HIS A 393 -13.67 -7.50 -27.24
N THR A 394 -12.48 -6.93 -27.28
CA THR A 394 -11.77 -6.34 -26.11
C THR A 394 -12.53 -5.19 -25.46
N ILE A 395 -13.58 -4.65 -26.11
CA ILE A 395 -14.45 -3.62 -25.55
C ILE A 395 -15.13 -4.09 -24.24
N MET A 396 -15.63 -5.35 -24.20
CA MET A 396 -16.29 -5.94 -23.02
C MET A 396 -15.30 -6.11 -21.86
N LEU A 397 -14.12 -6.68 -22.17
CA LEU A 397 -13.07 -6.88 -21.16
C LEU A 397 -12.62 -5.55 -20.56
N THR A 398 -12.55 -4.51 -21.40
CA THR A 398 -12.19 -3.17 -20.95
C THR A 398 -13.21 -2.62 -19.96
N CYS A 399 -14.51 -2.80 -20.20
CA CYS A 399 -15.55 -2.36 -19.26
C CYS A 399 -15.39 -3.00 -17.88
N LEU A 400 -15.09 -4.30 -17.80
CA LEU A 400 -14.87 -4.96 -16.52
C LEU A 400 -13.58 -4.51 -15.84
N VAL A 401 -12.47 -4.44 -16.60
CA VAL A 401 -11.14 -4.16 -16.03
C VAL A 401 -11.05 -2.75 -15.45
N ILE A 402 -11.74 -1.77 -16.04
CA ILE A 402 -11.78 -0.40 -15.51
C ILE A 402 -12.89 -0.18 -14.48
N ALA A 403 -13.82 -1.13 -14.33
CA ALA A 403 -14.88 -1.03 -13.33
C ALA A 403 -14.27 -1.17 -11.93
N LEU A 404 -14.02 -0.05 -11.28
CA LEU A 404 -13.56 0.04 -9.91
C LEU A 404 -14.64 0.69 -9.03
N PRO A 405 -14.56 0.51 -7.71
CA PRO A 405 -15.59 1.00 -6.79
C PRO A 405 -15.84 2.50 -6.88
N SER A 406 -14.81 3.31 -7.17
CA SER A 406 -14.94 4.76 -7.25
C SER A 406 -14.68 5.31 -8.65
N LEU A 407 -15.29 6.46 -8.96
CA LEU A 407 -15.09 7.19 -10.22
C LEU A 407 -13.63 7.56 -10.43
N GLY A 408 -12.95 8.09 -9.41
CA GLY A 408 -11.56 8.49 -9.50
C GLY A 408 -10.62 7.31 -9.77
N ALA A 409 -10.86 6.17 -9.12
CA ALA A 409 -10.10 4.94 -9.38
C ALA A 409 -10.31 4.43 -10.80
N SER A 410 -11.57 4.41 -11.28
CA SER A 410 -11.92 3.99 -12.63
C SER A 410 -11.32 4.88 -13.70
N ASN A 411 -11.42 6.20 -13.55
CA ASN A 411 -10.82 7.16 -14.47
C ASN A 411 -9.31 6.97 -14.57
N ARG A 412 -8.64 6.82 -13.42
CA ARG A 412 -7.20 6.54 -13.37
C ARG A 412 -6.85 5.25 -14.11
N HIS A 413 -7.58 4.16 -13.83
CA HIS A 413 -7.38 2.88 -14.53
C HIS A 413 -7.62 3.01 -16.03
N GLY A 414 -8.65 3.76 -16.46
CA GLY A 414 -8.93 4.04 -17.85
C GLY A 414 -7.77 4.76 -18.54
N VAL A 415 -7.25 5.83 -17.93
CA VAL A 415 -6.10 6.58 -18.47
C VAL A 415 -4.84 5.71 -18.56
N LEU A 416 -4.55 4.90 -17.53
CA LEU A 416 -3.40 3.99 -17.54
C LEU A 416 -3.57 2.86 -18.56
N ARG A 417 -4.79 2.39 -18.79
CA ARG A 417 -5.10 1.41 -19.82
C ARG A 417 -4.87 1.97 -21.21
N ILE A 418 -5.40 3.15 -21.50
CA ILE A 418 -5.21 3.82 -22.79
C ILE A 418 -3.72 4.12 -23.03
N SER A 419 -3.05 4.75 -22.07
CA SER A 419 -1.63 5.11 -22.21
C SER A 419 -0.74 3.89 -22.41
N GLY A 420 -0.94 2.83 -21.62
CA GLY A 420 -0.19 1.57 -21.75
C GLY A 420 -0.46 0.86 -23.07
N ALA A 421 -1.73 0.83 -23.50
CA ALA A 421 -2.10 0.25 -24.78
C ALA A 421 -1.51 1.02 -25.98
N LEU A 422 -1.52 2.35 -25.96
CA LEU A 422 -0.91 3.17 -27.01
C LEU A 422 0.60 2.94 -27.11
N VAL A 423 1.30 2.92 -25.98
CA VAL A 423 2.74 2.63 -25.97
C VAL A 423 3.02 1.20 -26.46
N GLY A 424 2.28 0.20 -25.95
CA GLY A 424 2.41 -1.20 -26.38
C GLY A 424 2.13 -1.39 -27.88
N SER A 425 1.07 -0.77 -28.39
CA SER A 425 0.72 -0.81 -29.83
C SER A 425 1.75 -0.10 -30.70
N ALA A 426 2.28 1.05 -30.27
CA ALA A 426 3.34 1.75 -30.99
C ALA A 426 4.62 0.92 -31.09
N LEU A 427 5.01 0.25 -29.98
CA LEU A 427 6.14 -0.67 -29.97
C LEU A 427 5.87 -1.90 -30.88
N ALA A 428 4.67 -2.47 -30.80
CA ALA A 428 4.28 -3.58 -31.66
C ALA A 428 4.33 -3.20 -33.14
N LEU A 429 3.76 -2.06 -33.51
CA LEU A 429 3.78 -1.55 -34.89
C LEU A 429 5.22 -1.32 -35.38
N PHE A 430 6.07 -0.73 -34.54
CA PHE A 430 7.49 -0.58 -34.85
C PHE A 430 8.17 -1.93 -35.13
N MET A 431 7.91 -2.93 -34.28
CA MET A 431 8.48 -4.27 -34.43
C MET A 431 7.97 -4.97 -35.70
N VAL A 432 6.68 -4.86 -36.02
CA VAL A 432 6.10 -5.42 -37.23
C VAL A 432 6.72 -4.80 -38.48
N ALA A 433 6.88 -3.48 -38.50
CA ALA A 433 7.38 -2.77 -39.66
C ALA A 433 8.88 -2.97 -39.93
N PHE A 434 9.69 -3.00 -38.89
CA PHE A 434 11.14 -2.88 -39.02
C PHE A 434 11.92 -4.10 -38.53
N VAL A 435 11.37 -4.93 -37.63
CA VAL A 435 12.12 -6.02 -36.99
C VAL A 435 11.67 -7.41 -37.50
N ILE A 436 10.36 -7.66 -37.51
CA ILE A 436 9.79 -8.96 -37.91
C ILE A 436 10.23 -9.43 -39.30
N PRO A 437 10.34 -8.55 -40.35
CA PRO A 437 10.77 -8.99 -41.68
C PRO A 437 12.18 -9.59 -41.71
N HIS A 438 12.98 -9.39 -40.66
CA HIS A 438 14.36 -9.86 -40.53
C HIS A 438 14.53 -11.00 -39.52
N LEU A 439 13.42 -11.52 -38.96
CA LEU A 439 13.41 -12.52 -37.90
C LEU A 439 13.15 -13.92 -38.47
N GLU A 440 14.10 -14.87 -38.28
CA GLU A 440 13.99 -16.27 -38.73
C GLU A 440 14.14 -17.26 -37.56
N SER A 441 14.31 -16.79 -36.31
CA SER A 441 14.63 -17.67 -35.20
C SER A 441 13.91 -17.31 -33.91
N VAL A 442 13.71 -18.29 -33.01
CA VAL A 442 13.20 -18.09 -31.66
C VAL A 442 14.10 -17.17 -30.84
N THR A 443 15.42 -17.23 -31.05
CA THR A 443 16.38 -16.32 -30.42
C THR A 443 16.12 -14.87 -30.83
N GLY A 444 15.84 -14.65 -32.13
CA GLY A 444 15.45 -13.31 -32.60
C GLY A 444 14.13 -12.82 -31.97
N LEU A 445 13.13 -13.72 -31.85
CA LEU A 445 11.87 -13.45 -31.19
C LEU A 445 12.08 -13.01 -29.71
N LEU A 446 12.94 -13.72 -28.99
CA LEU A 446 13.30 -13.36 -27.61
C LEU A 446 14.01 -12.01 -27.56
N LEU A 447 15.00 -11.78 -28.43
CA LEU A 447 15.74 -10.53 -28.48
C LEU A 447 14.84 -9.33 -28.80
N MET A 448 13.80 -9.54 -29.62
CA MET A 448 12.78 -8.54 -29.93
C MET A 448 11.82 -8.29 -28.74
N SER A 449 11.31 -9.35 -28.12
CA SER A 449 10.23 -9.24 -27.13
C SER A 449 10.73 -8.90 -25.72
N LEU A 450 11.88 -9.44 -25.29
CA LEU A 450 12.36 -9.24 -23.91
C LEU A 450 12.65 -7.77 -23.51
N PRO A 451 13.18 -6.89 -24.39
CA PRO A 451 13.34 -5.48 -24.05
C PRO A 451 12.01 -4.79 -23.75
N VAL A 452 10.94 -5.10 -24.52
CA VAL A 452 9.60 -4.53 -24.30
C VAL A 452 8.99 -5.10 -23.02
N ILE A 453 9.15 -6.38 -22.77
CA ILE A 453 8.74 -7.05 -21.53
C ILE A 453 9.49 -6.44 -20.34
N ALA A 454 10.80 -6.19 -20.47
CA ALA A 454 11.61 -5.54 -19.43
C ALA A 454 11.12 -4.10 -19.12
N LEU A 455 10.78 -3.35 -20.16
CA LEU A 455 10.18 -2.01 -19.99
C LEU A 455 8.84 -2.12 -19.24
N GLY A 456 7.94 -2.99 -19.67
CA GLY A 456 6.67 -3.25 -19.00
C GLY A 456 6.85 -3.69 -17.55
N ALA A 457 7.78 -4.59 -17.27
CA ALA A 457 8.11 -5.07 -15.93
C ALA A 457 8.71 -3.97 -15.05
N TRP A 458 9.59 -3.13 -15.59
CA TRP A 458 10.16 -2.00 -14.88
C TRP A 458 9.09 -0.99 -14.45
N VAL A 459 8.16 -0.66 -15.35
CA VAL A 459 7.04 0.24 -15.08
C VAL A 459 6.08 -0.42 -14.07
N SER A 460 5.76 -1.71 -14.26
CA SER A 460 4.86 -2.47 -13.39
C SER A 460 5.39 -2.64 -11.97
N ALA A 461 6.71 -2.80 -11.80
CA ALA A 461 7.36 -2.85 -10.49
C ALA A 461 7.44 -1.49 -9.80
N GLY A 462 6.96 -0.41 -10.42
CA GLY A 462 6.91 0.94 -9.87
C GLY A 462 5.82 1.14 -8.83
N SER A 463 5.45 2.41 -8.62
CA SER A 463 4.37 2.78 -7.71
C SER A 463 3.00 2.33 -8.26
N GLU A 464 2.00 2.19 -7.38
CA GLU A 464 0.61 1.92 -7.78
C GLU A 464 0.04 2.97 -8.75
N ARG A 465 0.70 4.14 -8.83
CA ARG A 465 0.28 5.22 -9.73
C ARG A 465 0.48 4.91 -11.20
N ILE A 466 1.49 4.09 -11.54
CA ILE A 466 1.84 3.77 -12.93
C ILE A 466 1.92 2.27 -13.21
N SER A 467 1.94 1.42 -12.19
CA SER A 467 2.17 -0.03 -12.31
C SER A 467 1.27 -0.72 -13.31
N TYR A 468 -0.01 -0.34 -13.35
CA TYR A 468 -0.97 -0.91 -14.28
C TYR A 468 -0.65 -0.61 -15.76
N ALA A 469 -0.09 0.57 -16.06
CA ALA A 469 0.34 0.89 -17.43
C ALA A 469 1.46 -0.05 -17.91
N GLY A 470 2.37 -0.46 -17.02
CA GLY A 470 3.41 -1.44 -17.34
C GLY A 470 2.86 -2.80 -17.78
N ILE A 471 1.85 -3.31 -17.05
CA ILE A 471 1.14 -4.54 -17.42
C ILE A 471 0.47 -4.38 -18.79
N GLN A 472 -0.15 -3.22 -19.05
CA GLN A 472 -0.84 -2.96 -20.31
C GLN A 472 0.12 -2.84 -21.51
N ILE A 473 1.30 -2.23 -21.33
CA ILE A 473 2.35 -2.17 -22.36
C ILE A 473 2.70 -3.59 -22.82
N MET A 474 3.05 -4.45 -21.87
CA MET A 474 3.40 -5.85 -22.16
C MET A 474 2.23 -6.61 -22.77
N PHE A 475 1.04 -6.52 -22.17
CA PHE A 475 -0.13 -7.28 -22.59
C PHE A 475 -0.58 -6.91 -24.01
N THR A 476 -0.65 -5.61 -24.31
CA THR A 476 -1.01 -5.13 -25.65
C THR A 476 0.03 -5.54 -26.69
N PHE A 477 1.31 -5.44 -26.35
CA PHE A 477 2.40 -5.89 -27.21
C PHE A 477 2.33 -7.41 -27.47
N ALA A 478 2.13 -8.20 -26.41
CA ALA A 478 2.06 -9.66 -26.52
C ALA A 478 0.85 -10.13 -27.36
N LEU A 479 -0.31 -9.52 -27.13
CA LEU A 479 -1.51 -9.81 -27.91
C LEU A 479 -1.35 -9.43 -29.39
N ALA A 480 -0.59 -8.38 -29.71
CA ALA A 480 -0.39 -7.94 -31.08
C ALA A 480 0.59 -8.81 -31.86
N LEU A 481 1.57 -9.45 -31.18
CA LEU A 481 2.69 -10.12 -31.85
C LEU A 481 2.85 -11.59 -31.48
N LEU A 482 2.32 -12.03 -30.33
CA LEU A 482 2.59 -13.35 -29.75
C LEU A 482 1.31 -14.20 -29.57
N GLU A 483 0.18 -13.77 -30.13
CA GLU A 483 -1.07 -14.52 -30.03
C GLU A 483 -1.08 -15.76 -30.94
N SER A 484 -0.52 -15.60 -32.13
CA SER A 484 -0.33 -16.70 -33.11
C SER A 484 1.12 -17.13 -33.15
N PHE A 485 1.36 -18.40 -33.59
CA PHE A 485 2.70 -18.94 -33.82
C PHE A 485 3.35 -18.48 -35.13
N SER A 486 2.62 -17.71 -35.92
CA SER A 486 3.08 -17.11 -37.18
C SER A 486 3.22 -15.59 -37.04
N PRO A 487 4.08 -14.94 -37.82
CA PRO A 487 4.14 -13.49 -37.87
C PRO A 487 2.77 -12.88 -38.20
N PRO A 488 2.36 -11.77 -37.55
CA PRO A 488 1.11 -11.13 -37.88
C PRO A 488 1.13 -10.65 -39.32
N SER A 489 0.17 -11.13 -40.12
CA SER A 489 0.03 -10.74 -41.53
C SER A 489 -0.85 -9.48 -41.72
N ASP A 490 -1.55 -9.08 -40.68
CA ASP A 490 -2.53 -7.98 -40.73
C ASP A 490 -2.36 -7.03 -39.56
N LEU A 491 -2.36 -5.73 -39.85
CA LEU A 491 -2.31 -4.66 -38.85
C LEU A 491 -3.69 -4.29 -38.28
N THR A 492 -4.77 -4.87 -38.84
CA THR A 492 -6.14 -4.60 -38.39
C THR A 492 -6.36 -5.01 -36.94
N GLU A 493 -5.72 -6.05 -36.46
CA GLU A 493 -5.79 -6.49 -35.06
C GLU A 493 -5.31 -5.40 -34.09
N ILE A 494 -4.19 -4.73 -34.40
CA ILE A 494 -3.65 -3.65 -33.55
C ILE A 494 -4.63 -2.48 -33.51
N ARG A 495 -5.18 -2.10 -34.68
CA ARG A 495 -6.18 -1.05 -34.79
C ARG A 495 -7.42 -1.38 -33.99
N ASP A 496 -7.98 -2.57 -34.19
CA ASP A 496 -9.23 -3.02 -33.58
C ASP A 496 -9.12 -3.08 -32.04
N ARG A 497 -7.97 -3.48 -31.52
CA ARG A 497 -7.69 -3.45 -30.08
C ARG A 497 -7.66 -2.05 -29.52
N ILE A 498 -7.01 -1.09 -30.19
CA ILE A 498 -6.99 0.30 -29.75
C ILE A 498 -8.43 0.86 -29.75
N VAL A 499 -9.17 0.63 -30.82
CA VAL A 499 -10.57 1.08 -30.94
C VAL A 499 -11.43 0.43 -29.84
N GLY A 500 -11.31 -0.89 -29.64
CA GLY A 500 -12.04 -1.62 -28.60
C GLY A 500 -11.73 -1.09 -27.19
N ILE A 501 -10.47 -0.78 -26.89
CA ILE A 501 -10.09 -0.18 -25.59
C ILE A 501 -10.68 1.20 -25.43
N LEU A 502 -10.58 2.08 -26.44
CA LEU A 502 -11.12 3.44 -26.37
C LEU A 502 -12.64 3.45 -26.20
N LEU A 503 -13.35 2.65 -26.99
CA LEU A 503 -14.80 2.50 -26.88
C LEU A 503 -15.19 1.90 -25.53
N GLY A 504 -14.49 0.86 -25.06
CA GLY A 504 -14.77 0.24 -23.76
C GLY A 504 -14.56 1.20 -22.60
N VAL A 505 -13.50 2.01 -22.61
CA VAL A 505 -13.29 3.08 -21.62
C VAL A 505 -14.41 4.09 -21.69
N GLY A 506 -14.78 4.53 -22.91
CA GLY A 506 -15.88 5.51 -23.10
C GLY A 506 -17.22 5.00 -22.56
N VAL A 507 -17.63 3.79 -22.93
CA VAL A 507 -18.89 3.19 -22.49
C VAL A 507 -18.89 2.97 -20.97
N ALA A 508 -17.83 2.39 -20.43
CA ALA A 508 -17.77 2.15 -18.97
C ALA A 508 -17.78 3.45 -18.18
N THR A 509 -17.03 4.47 -18.61
CA THR A 509 -17.04 5.78 -17.96
C THR A 509 -18.43 6.41 -18.04
N PHE A 510 -19.11 6.33 -19.21
CA PHE A 510 -20.48 6.84 -19.38
C PHE A 510 -21.44 6.18 -18.36
N PHE A 511 -21.45 4.85 -18.25
CA PHE A 511 -22.30 4.16 -17.28
C PHE A 511 -21.95 4.48 -15.84
N GLN A 512 -20.67 4.64 -15.53
CA GLN A 512 -20.22 4.99 -14.19
C GLN A 512 -20.59 6.41 -13.79
N MET A 513 -20.63 7.34 -14.73
CA MET A 513 -21.02 8.73 -14.49
C MET A 513 -22.53 8.91 -14.48
N SER A 514 -23.27 8.14 -15.30
CA SER A 514 -24.72 8.31 -15.48
C SER A 514 -25.56 7.51 -14.48
N MET A 515 -25.06 6.33 -14.02
CA MET A 515 -25.81 5.43 -13.17
C MET A 515 -25.17 5.33 -11.78
N TRP A 516 -25.79 5.97 -10.80
CA TRP A 516 -25.36 5.97 -9.40
C TRP A 516 -23.87 6.29 -9.24
N PRO A 517 -23.43 7.50 -9.58
CA PRO A 517 -22.03 7.86 -9.43
C PRO A 517 -21.58 7.73 -7.98
N GLU A 518 -20.54 6.94 -7.75
CA GLU A 518 -19.95 6.73 -6.43
C GLU A 518 -18.69 7.59 -6.30
N GLY A 519 -18.83 8.81 -5.74
CA GLY A 519 -17.70 9.63 -5.34
C GLY A 519 -17.11 9.13 -4.01
N GLU A 520 -15.82 9.32 -3.83
CA GLU A 520 -15.11 8.99 -2.59
C GLU A 520 -14.93 10.19 -1.65
N ALA A 521 -15.38 11.38 -2.03
CA ALA A 521 -15.21 12.61 -1.24
C ALA A 521 -15.82 12.48 0.17
N ASP A 522 -17.05 11.96 0.29
CA ASP A 522 -17.71 11.74 1.58
C ASP A 522 -17.05 10.62 2.38
N THR A 523 -16.59 9.57 1.69
CA THR A 523 -15.83 8.48 2.30
C THR A 523 -14.50 9.00 2.85
N LEU A 524 -13.80 9.84 2.09
CA LEU A 524 -12.56 10.50 2.52
C LEU A 524 -12.80 11.34 3.77
N ARG A 525 -13.86 12.18 3.76
CA ARG A 525 -14.21 13.02 4.92
C ARG A 525 -14.47 12.19 6.17
N THR A 526 -15.23 11.11 6.05
CA THR A 526 -15.49 10.18 7.16
C THR A 526 -14.22 9.50 7.66
N GLN A 527 -13.33 9.07 6.75
CA GLN A 527 -12.05 8.48 7.10
C GLN A 527 -11.10 9.49 7.77
N LEU A 528 -11.08 10.74 7.31
CA LEU A 528 -10.32 11.81 7.95
C LEU A 528 -10.83 12.09 9.39
N ALA A 529 -12.16 12.10 9.58
CA ALA A 529 -12.74 12.25 10.91
C ALA A 529 -12.33 11.08 11.84
N LEU A 530 -12.34 9.85 11.32
CA LEU A 530 -11.91 8.68 12.08
C LEU A 530 -10.39 8.70 12.37
N LEU A 531 -9.57 9.16 11.43
CA LEU A 531 -8.14 9.37 11.63
C LEU A 531 -7.87 10.36 12.76
N VAL A 532 -8.54 11.52 12.75
CA VAL A 532 -8.39 12.54 13.79
C VAL A 532 -8.85 12.01 15.17
N ARG A 533 -9.93 11.20 15.22
CA ARG A 533 -10.36 10.53 16.47
C ARG A 533 -9.31 9.53 16.97
N LYS A 534 -8.67 8.79 16.09
CA LYS A 534 -7.57 7.90 16.49
C LYS A 534 -6.37 8.68 17.05
N ILE A 535 -6.04 9.82 16.45
CA ILE A 535 -4.99 10.72 16.96
C ILE A 535 -5.41 11.29 18.34
N ALA A 536 -6.68 11.66 18.52
CA ALA A 536 -7.20 12.10 19.84
C ALA A 536 -7.08 10.99 20.89
N ALA A 537 -7.40 9.74 20.53
CA ALA A 537 -7.23 8.60 21.43
C ALA A 537 -5.77 8.37 21.82
N LEU A 538 -4.83 8.51 20.85
CA LEU A 538 -3.40 8.44 21.14
C LEU A 538 -2.96 9.58 22.07
N ALA A 539 -3.45 10.80 21.88
CA ALA A 539 -3.13 11.94 22.77
C ALA A 539 -3.62 11.73 24.20
N ARG A 540 -4.73 10.99 24.42
CA ARG A 540 -5.27 10.67 25.76
C ARG A 540 -4.54 9.55 26.49
N LEU A 541 -3.62 8.83 25.84
CA LEU A 541 -2.88 7.77 26.53
C LEU A 541 -2.10 8.35 27.70
N GLU A 542 -2.54 8.00 28.92
CA GLU A 542 -1.91 8.50 30.15
C GLU A 542 -0.48 8.00 30.28
N VAL A 543 0.44 8.92 30.56
CA VAL A 543 1.84 8.60 30.91
C VAL A 543 1.91 7.58 32.06
N ARG A 544 0.92 7.58 32.97
CA ARG A 544 0.80 6.65 34.10
C ARG A 544 0.49 5.22 33.70
N ALA A 545 -0.37 5.00 32.71
CA ALA A 545 -0.73 3.67 32.23
C ALA A 545 0.46 2.99 31.52
N VAL A 546 1.33 3.79 30.95
CA VAL A 546 2.50 3.34 30.19
C VAL A 546 3.67 2.96 31.08
N LEU A 547 3.78 3.52 32.29
CA LEU A 547 4.78 3.11 33.29
C LEU A 547 4.50 1.70 33.85
N SER A 548 3.28 1.18 33.70
CA SER A 548 2.84 -0.11 34.24
C SER A 548 2.66 -1.21 33.19
N GLY A 549 2.88 -0.93 31.89
CA GLY A 549 2.62 -1.84 30.78
C GLY A 549 3.59 -1.71 29.61
N PRO A 550 3.33 -2.38 28.47
CA PRO A 550 4.17 -2.30 27.27
C PRO A 550 4.23 -0.84 26.78
N ARG A 551 5.40 -0.44 26.30
CA ARG A 551 5.71 0.95 25.91
C ARG A 551 4.73 1.47 24.85
N VAL A 552 4.29 2.73 24.94
CA VAL A 552 3.29 3.39 24.04
C VAL A 552 3.65 3.25 22.55
N THR A 553 4.93 3.26 22.23
CA THR A 553 5.42 3.16 20.85
C THR A 553 5.33 1.76 20.25
N ASP A 554 5.12 0.75 21.08
CA ASP A 554 4.89 -0.65 20.67
C ASP A 554 3.38 -0.93 20.54
N ALA A 555 2.53 0.07 20.81
CA ALA A 555 1.09 -0.07 20.74
C ALA A 555 0.65 -0.29 19.28
N PRO A 556 -0.08 -1.37 18.98
CA PRO A 556 -0.62 -1.64 17.64
C PRO A 556 -1.49 -0.49 17.11
N GLU A 557 -1.94 0.40 17.98
CA GLU A 557 -2.77 1.57 17.70
C GLU A 557 -2.01 2.69 16.97
N VAL A 558 -0.74 2.96 17.32
CA VAL A 558 0.11 3.94 16.61
C VAL A 558 0.30 3.48 15.17
N VAL A 559 0.67 2.22 15.00
CA VAL A 559 0.83 1.57 13.69
C VAL A 559 -0.44 1.65 12.86
N ALA A 560 -1.58 1.32 13.47
CA ALA A 560 -2.88 1.37 12.81
C ALA A 560 -3.28 2.81 12.41
N THR A 561 -2.83 3.81 13.16
CA THR A 561 -3.09 5.22 12.84
C THR A 561 -2.23 5.70 11.67
N TRP A 562 -0.96 5.31 11.61
CA TRP A 562 -0.10 5.57 10.44
C TRP A 562 -0.62 4.87 9.17
N ALA A 563 -1.06 3.61 9.29
CA ALA A 563 -1.67 2.89 8.18
C ALA A 563 -2.93 3.61 7.67
N MET A 564 -3.80 4.07 8.59
CA MET A 564 -5.00 4.81 8.22
C MET A 564 -4.68 6.15 7.55
N LEU A 565 -3.63 6.85 7.96
CA LEU A 565 -3.18 8.08 7.31
C LEU A 565 -2.75 7.81 5.86
N ALA A 566 -2.02 6.72 5.61
CA ALA A 566 -1.63 6.30 4.25
C ALA A 566 -2.85 5.88 3.40
N ASP A 567 -3.81 5.18 3.99
CA ASP A 567 -5.07 4.84 3.32
C ASP A 567 -5.84 6.09 2.91
N CYS A 568 -5.97 7.09 3.79
CA CYS A 568 -6.58 8.38 3.46
C CYS A 568 -5.86 9.11 2.32
N GLN A 569 -4.53 9.05 2.25
CA GLN A 569 -3.76 9.61 1.12
C GLN A 569 -4.06 8.90 -0.20
N THR A 570 -4.24 7.59 -0.14
CA THR A 570 -4.58 6.78 -1.32
C THR A 570 -5.98 7.14 -1.83
N VAL A 571 -6.95 7.30 -0.92
CA VAL A 571 -8.31 7.77 -1.25
C VAL A 571 -8.26 9.19 -1.82
N LEU A 572 -7.53 10.12 -1.19
CA LEU A 572 -7.36 11.48 -1.68
C LEU A 572 -6.81 11.55 -3.11
N ALA A 573 -5.83 10.69 -3.43
CA ALA A 573 -5.27 10.62 -4.78
C ALA A 573 -6.30 10.14 -5.82
N ARG A 574 -7.34 9.43 -5.42
CA ARG A 574 -8.46 9.03 -6.28
C ARG A 574 -9.51 10.13 -6.38
N VAL A 575 -9.86 10.77 -5.26
CA VAL A 575 -10.78 11.92 -5.22
C VAL A 575 -10.29 13.05 -6.13
N ALA A 576 -8.98 13.31 -6.16
CA ALA A 576 -8.38 14.32 -7.03
C ALA A 576 -8.57 14.05 -8.55
N LEU A 577 -9.00 12.85 -8.94
CA LEU A 577 -9.28 12.45 -10.33
C LEU A 577 -10.78 12.31 -10.60
N GLU A 578 -11.62 12.63 -9.63
CA GLU A 578 -13.07 12.66 -9.83
C GLU A 578 -13.46 13.86 -10.69
N PRO A 579 -14.50 13.72 -11.52
CA PRO A 579 -15.03 14.84 -12.29
C PRO A 579 -15.53 15.96 -11.37
N ASP A 580 -15.30 17.18 -11.74
CA ASP A 580 -15.79 18.35 -11.01
C ASP A 580 -17.28 18.58 -11.37
N TRP A 581 -18.18 18.01 -10.55
CA TRP A 581 -19.63 18.14 -10.74
C TRP A 581 -20.16 19.55 -10.46
N ARG A 582 -19.43 20.30 -9.61
CA ARG A 582 -19.62 21.72 -9.34
C ARG A 582 -18.28 22.40 -9.46
N GLU A 583 -18.21 23.51 -10.14
CA GLU A 583 -16.97 24.23 -10.40
C GLU A 583 -16.14 24.43 -9.12
N GLY A 584 -14.94 23.85 -9.09
CA GLY A 584 -13.99 24.00 -8.02
C GLY A 584 -14.24 23.16 -6.74
N GLU A 585 -15.29 22.32 -6.68
CA GLU A 585 -15.61 21.52 -5.49
C GLU A 585 -14.54 20.44 -5.23
N THR A 586 -14.16 19.70 -6.25
CA THR A 586 -13.14 18.64 -6.16
C THR A 586 -11.77 19.22 -5.79
N ALA A 587 -11.39 20.36 -6.38
CA ALA A 587 -10.14 21.04 -6.05
C ALA A 587 -10.12 21.54 -4.61
N ARG A 588 -11.23 22.07 -4.10
CA ARG A 588 -11.37 22.52 -2.71
C ARG A 588 -11.28 21.35 -1.72
N ILE A 589 -12.04 20.27 -1.93
CA ILE A 589 -12.01 19.07 -1.08
C ILE A 589 -10.60 18.51 -1.06
N THR A 590 -9.94 18.46 -2.21
CA THR A 590 -8.56 18.00 -2.33
C THR A 590 -7.61 18.85 -1.49
N LEU A 591 -7.67 20.17 -1.60
CA LEU A 591 -6.81 21.09 -0.83
C LEU A 591 -7.05 20.98 0.68
N LEU A 592 -8.31 20.97 1.11
CA LEU A 592 -8.68 20.80 2.53
C LEU A 592 -8.18 19.49 3.10
N SER A 593 -8.42 18.39 2.37
CA SER A 593 -8.00 17.06 2.78
C SER A 593 -6.46 16.94 2.84
N GLN A 594 -5.74 17.55 1.88
CA GLN A 594 -4.27 17.63 1.93
C GLN A 594 -3.79 18.35 3.18
N THR A 595 -4.44 19.47 3.54
CA THR A 595 -4.10 20.24 4.74
C THR A 595 -4.37 19.42 6.00
N VAL A 596 -5.55 18.78 6.12
CA VAL A 596 -5.86 17.90 7.27
C VAL A 596 -4.84 16.77 7.39
N LEU A 597 -4.47 16.11 6.29
CA LEU A 597 -3.48 15.04 6.31
C LEU A 597 -2.09 15.53 6.70
N ALA A 598 -1.68 16.71 6.22
CA ALA A 598 -0.39 17.30 6.58
C ALA A 598 -0.33 17.63 8.09
N GLN A 599 -1.39 18.23 8.62
CA GLN A 599 -1.48 18.55 10.05
C GLN A 599 -1.62 17.28 10.90
N SER A 600 -2.39 16.29 10.46
CA SER A 600 -2.51 14.98 11.14
C SER A 600 -1.18 14.27 11.26
N ARG A 601 -0.35 14.33 10.22
CA ARG A 601 1.02 13.79 10.26
C ARG A 601 1.89 14.54 11.25
N ALA A 602 1.86 15.88 11.22
CA ALA A 602 2.62 16.70 12.16
C ALA A 602 2.19 16.44 13.61
N LEU A 603 0.88 16.27 13.85
CA LEU A 603 0.33 15.93 15.16
C LEU A 603 0.82 14.57 15.64
N LEU A 604 0.77 13.54 14.80
CA LEU A 604 1.25 12.20 15.16
C LEU A 604 2.71 12.24 15.62
N VAL A 605 3.59 12.82 14.81
CA VAL A 605 5.02 12.94 15.14
C VAL A 605 5.21 13.73 16.43
N ALA A 606 4.51 14.84 16.61
CA ALA A 606 4.66 15.69 17.79
C ALA A 606 4.11 15.03 19.06
N ILE A 607 2.98 14.30 18.99
CA ILE A 607 2.38 13.58 20.12
C ILE A 607 3.28 12.40 20.54
N GLU A 608 3.82 11.63 19.59
CA GLU A 608 4.76 10.56 19.90
C GLU A 608 6.02 11.08 20.59
N ALA A 609 6.60 12.16 20.07
CA ALA A 609 7.76 12.80 20.66
C ALA A 609 7.45 13.36 22.05
N PHE A 610 6.28 13.99 22.24
CA PHE A 610 5.83 14.50 23.53
C PHE A 610 5.66 13.39 24.57
N HIS A 611 4.99 12.29 24.21
CA HIS A 611 4.83 11.13 25.09
C HIS A 611 6.19 10.53 25.49
N HIS A 612 7.09 10.41 24.53
CA HIS A 612 8.42 9.89 24.80
C HIS A 612 9.20 10.74 25.80
N GLU A 613 9.19 12.07 25.64
CA GLU A 613 9.88 12.98 26.53
C GLU A 613 9.24 13.01 27.93
N ALA A 614 7.91 12.98 27.99
CA ALA A 614 7.15 12.94 29.25
C ALA A 614 7.45 11.66 30.06
N MET A 615 7.73 10.54 29.41
CA MET A 615 8.07 9.29 30.08
C MET A 615 9.51 9.23 30.57
N THR A 616 10.43 9.84 29.82
CA THR A 616 11.87 9.72 30.10
C THR A 616 12.36 10.80 31.06
N GLY A 617 11.71 11.95 31.12
CA GLY A 617 12.07 13.09 31.94
C GLY A 617 11.74 12.96 33.42
N ALA A 618 11.07 11.88 33.86
CA ALA A 618 10.60 11.67 35.23
C ALA A 618 10.05 12.99 35.87
N PRO A 619 9.00 13.59 35.29
CA PRO A 619 8.48 14.86 35.77
C PRO A 619 7.98 14.71 37.21
N GLY A 620 8.31 15.69 38.09
CA GLY A 620 7.76 15.75 39.44
C GLY A 620 6.23 15.87 39.44
N GLY A 621 5.55 15.47 40.52
CA GLY A 621 4.08 15.33 40.56
C GLY A 621 3.26 16.48 39.97
N ALA A 622 3.65 17.74 40.18
CA ALA A 622 2.96 18.92 39.64
C ALA A 622 3.20 19.09 38.11
N SER A 623 4.32 18.63 37.56
CA SER A 623 4.59 18.64 36.14
C SER A 623 3.79 17.55 35.42
N MET A 624 3.59 16.41 36.07
CA MET A 624 2.80 15.29 35.55
C MET A 624 1.31 15.63 35.42
N GLU A 625 0.75 16.36 36.37
CA GLU A 625 -0.65 16.82 36.33
C GLU A 625 -0.87 17.84 35.19
N ARG A 626 0.05 18.80 35.01
CA ARG A 626 0.02 19.73 33.87
C ARG A 626 0.13 19.04 32.51
N THR A 627 0.98 18.04 32.42
CA THR A 627 1.15 17.21 31.20
C THR A 627 -0.15 16.49 30.88
N ALA A 628 -0.78 15.84 31.88
CA ALA A 628 -2.05 15.14 31.71
C ALA A 628 -3.20 16.08 31.30
N THR A 629 -3.27 17.28 31.88
CA THR A 629 -4.25 18.30 31.52
C THR A 629 -4.08 18.74 30.08
N PHE A 630 -2.85 19.05 29.66
CA PHE A 630 -2.55 19.41 28.26
C PHE A 630 -2.91 18.28 27.26
N GLN A 631 -2.61 17.03 27.59
CA GLN A 631 -2.99 15.88 26.77
C GLN A 631 -4.52 15.76 26.62
N SER A 632 -5.27 15.97 27.73
CA SER A 632 -6.73 15.97 27.69
C SER A 632 -7.27 17.07 26.79
N ASP A 633 -6.74 18.30 26.93
CA ASP A 633 -7.17 19.46 26.14
C ASP A 633 -6.91 19.26 24.64
N VAL A 634 -5.76 18.70 24.28
CA VAL A 634 -5.41 18.32 22.89
C VAL A 634 -6.41 17.29 22.37
N ALA A 635 -6.67 16.23 23.13
CA ALA A 635 -7.58 15.18 22.73
C ALA A 635 -9.01 15.69 22.54
N ASP A 636 -9.49 16.55 23.44
CA ASP A 636 -10.82 17.15 23.36
C ASP A 636 -10.95 18.14 22.19
N ALA A 637 -9.90 18.86 21.85
CA ALA A 637 -9.87 19.72 20.66
C ALA A 637 -9.95 18.89 19.37
N LEU A 638 -9.19 17.80 19.28
CA LEU A 638 -9.21 16.88 18.14
C LEU A 638 -10.56 16.16 18.00
N GLU A 639 -11.16 15.71 19.10
CA GLU A 639 -12.47 15.04 19.10
C GLU A 639 -13.59 15.98 18.62
N ARG A 640 -13.56 17.24 19.05
CA ARG A 640 -14.48 18.28 18.55
C ARG A 640 -14.31 18.50 17.07
N TYR A 641 -13.07 18.62 16.60
CA TYR A 641 -12.80 18.80 15.17
C TYR A 641 -13.24 17.59 14.34
N ALA A 642 -12.97 16.36 14.82
CA ALA A 642 -13.42 15.14 14.18
C ALA A 642 -14.96 15.03 14.08
N SER A 643 -15.65 15.46 15.15
CA SER A 643 -17.11 15.47 15.18
C SER A 643 -17.70 16.47 14.19
N GLN A 644 -17.04 17.62 14.00
CA GLN A 644 -17.41 18.61 13.00
C GLN A 644 -17.18 18.11 11.57
N LEU A 645 -16.05 17.41 11.31
CA LEU A 645 -15.80 16.77 10.02
C LEU A 645 -16.84 15.70 9.68
N ALA A 646 -17.32 14.97 10.69
CA ALA A 646 -18.30 13.90 10.48
C ALA A 646 -19.75 14.41 10.37
N ALA A 647 -20.04 15.65 10.76
CA ALA A 647 -21.40 16.20 10.76
C ALA A 647 -21.97 16.39 9.33
N GLU A 648 -23.29 16.29 9.20
CA GLU A 648 -24.03 16.53 7.96
C GLU A 648 -25.16 17.56 8.22
N PRO A 649 -25.05 18.80 7.75
CA PRO A 649 -23.91 19.45 7.08
C PRO A 649 -22.74 19.70 8.05
N PRO A 650 -21.49 19.79 7.55
CA PRO A 650 -20.32 20.03 8.41
C PRO A 650 -20.45 21.37 9.14
N ALA A 651 -20.20 21.36 10.46
CA ALA A 651 -20.37 22.53 11.32
C ALA A 651 -19.15 23.47 11.30
N ALA A 652 -19.42 24.78 11.28
CA ALA A 652 -18.39 25.83 11.11
C ALA A 652 -17.73 26.22 12.43
N THR A 653 -16.84 25.41 12.98
CA THR A 653 -16.04 25.85 14.12
C THR A 653 -14.56 25.48 13.96
N THR A 654 -13.70 26.43 14.34
CA THR A 654 -12.25 26.19 14.48
C THR A 654 -11.97 25.50 15.80
N PRO A 655 -10.93 24.64 15.87
CA PRO A 655 -10.39 24.22 17.15
C PRO A 655 -10.07 25.45 18.00
N ALA A 656 -10.46 25.44 19.32
CA ALA A 656 -10.06 26.47 20.20
C ALA A 656 -8.52 26.55 20.27
N PRO A 657 -7.92 27.75 20.26
CA PRO A 657 -6.48 27.86 20.39
C PRO A 657 -6.07 27.26 21.75
N LEU A 658 -5.14 26.31 21.73
CA LEU A 658 -4.52 25.77 22.93
C LEU A 658 -3.37 26.68 23.36
N ASP A 659 -3.33 27.01 24.63
CA ASP A 659 -2.21 27.77 25.20
C ASP A 659 -1.14 26.80 25.73
N PRO A 660 0.01 26.64 25.02
CA PRO A 660 1.11 25.83 25.51
C PRO A 660 1.85 26.46 26.68
N GLY A 661 1.53 27.72 27.04
CA GLY A 661 2.16 28.48 28.15
C GLY A 661 1.90 27.90 29.54
N GLY A 662 0.86 27.07 29.71
CA GLY A 662 0.59 26.35 30.95
C GLY A 662 1.68 25.31 31.32
N LEU A 663 2.52 24.90 30.35
CA LEU A 663 3.66 24.01 30.58
C LEU A 663 4.98 24.74 30.91
N ARG A 664 4.99 26.10 30.91
CA ARG A 664 6.19 26.88 31.25
C ARG A 664 6.69 26.54 32.65
N ALA A 665 7.93 26.10 32.72
CA ALA A 665 8.60 25.76 33.96
C ALA A 665 8.74 26.98 34.88
N VAL A 666 8.41 26.79 36.14
CA VAL A 666 8.93 27.66 37.22
C VAL A 666 10.43 27.36 37.32
N PRO A 667 11.33 28.35 37.31
CA PRO A 667 12.77 28.10 37.34
C PRO A 667 13.17 27.22 38.52
N ARG A 668 13.57 26.00 38.26
CA ARG A 668 14.16 25.05 39.22
C ARG A 668 15.42 24.44 38.67
N GLU A 669 16.31 24.05 39.54
CA GLU A 669 17.68 23.58 39.39
C GLU A 669 18.02 22.76 38.10
N ALA A 670 19.20 23.00 37.57
CA ALA A 670 19.69 22.76 36.21
C ALA A 670 19.54 21.34 35.59
N ALA A 671 19.23 20.32 36.37
CA ALA A 671 19.15 18.94 35.83
C ALA A 671 17.80 18.58 35.21
N GLY A 672 16.71 19.29 35.54
CA GLY A 672 15.38 19.08 34.96
C GLY A 672 15.03 20.04 33.80
N ALA A 673 15.77 21.11 33.64
CA ALA A 673 15.43 22.20 32.71
C ALA A 673 15.44 21.80 31.24
N ALA A 674 16.33 20.88 30.79
CA ALA A 674 16.44 20.46 29.41
C ALA A 674 15.24 19.60 28.95
N SER A 675 14.75 18.70 29.81
CA SER A 675 13.58 17.87 29.50
C SER A 675 12.27 18.66 29.51
N GLU A 676 12.11 19.60 30.46
CA GLU A 676 10.96 20.52 30.50
C GLU A 676 10.93 21.43 29.25
N GLN A 677 12.08 21.93 28.82
CA GLN A 677 12.18 22.72 27.59
C GLN A 677 11.85 21.90 26.31
N ALA A 678 12.24 20.63 26.26
CA ALA A 678 11.90 19.74 25.17
C ALA A 678 10.39 19.45 25.14
N LEU A 679 9.76 19.21 26.30
CA LEU A 679 8.30 19.06 26.44
C LEU A 679 7.55 20.30 25.95
N GLU A 680 8.00 21.50 26.35
CA GLU A 680 7.39 22.76 25.90
C GLU A 680 7.51 22.90 24.35
N GLN A 681 8.65 22.58 23.76
CA GLN A 681 8.83 22.63 22.31
C GLN A 681 7.87 21.67 21.59
N HIS A 682 7.69 20.45 22.10
CA HIS A 682 6.75 19.50 21.52
C HIS A 682 5.30 19.96 21.69
N ALA A 683 4.94 20.52 22.83
CA ALA A 683 3.62 21.11 23.07
C ALA A 683 3.34 22.28 22.11
N GLN A 684 4.32 23.14 21.86
CA GLN A 684 4.20 24.23 20.88
C GLN A 684 4.00 23.69 19.45
N ARG A 685 4.68 22.61 19.07
CA ARG A 685 4.47 21.94 17.76
C ARG A 685 3.05 21.37 17.66
N ILE A 686 2.55 20.73 18.71
CA ILE A 686 1.17 20.20 18.75
C ILE A 686 0.17 21.37 18.62
N ALA A 687 0.32 22.44 19.38
CA ALA A 687 -0.56 23.61 19.31
C ALA A 687 -0.52 24.27 17.92
N GLY A 688 0.66 24.40 17.32
CA GLY A 688 0.84 24.93 15.98
C GLY A 688 0.15 24.06 14.91
N ALA A 689 0.27 22.74 14.99
CA ALA A 689 -0.37 21.82 14.08
C ALA A 689 -1.91 21.81 14.23
N LEU A 690 -2.43 21.92 15.46
CA LEU A 690 -3.86 22.10 15.72
C LEU A 690 -4.40 23.40 15.13
N ALA A 691 -3.69 24.50 15.32
CA ALA A 691 -4.07 25.80 14.75
C ALA A 691 -4.05 25.80 13.21
N GLY A 692 -3.22 24.95 12.61
CA GLY A 692 -3.13 24.75 11.16
C GLY A 692 -4.25 23.91 10.55
N LEU A 693 -5.14 23.31 11.35
CA LEU A 693 -6.28 22.56 10.81
C LEU A 693 -7.27 23.49 10.11
N PRO A 694 -7.73 23.16 8.89
CA PRO A 694 -8.56 24.06 8.09
C PRO A 694 -10.00 24.11 8.59
N ARG A 695 -10.67 25.24 8.37
CA ARG A 695 -12.10 25.38 8.56
C ARG A 695 -12.85 24.79 7.36
N TRP A 696 -13.47 23.65 7.53
CA TRP A 696 -14.11 22.95 6.41
C TRP A 696 -15.23 23.75 5.75
N LEU A 697 -16.05 24.49 6.52
CA LEU A 697 -17.19 25.28 6.01
C LEU A 697 -16.80 26.61 5.35
N ALA A 698 -15.70 27.24 5.75
CA ALA A 698 -15.29 28.52 5.16
C ALA A 698 -15.01 28.42 3.67
N LEU A 699 -14.79 27.20 3.15
CA LEU A 699 -14.49 26.94 1.76
C LEU A 699 -15.67 26.31 0.98
N GLU A 700 -16.76 25.88 1.64
CA GLU A 700 -17.97 25.36 0.98
C GLU A 700 -18.92 26.47 0.46
N ARG A 701 -18.83 27.69 0.98
CA ARG A 701 -19.56 28.83 0.46
C ARG A 701 -18.84 29.38 -0.78
N GLY A 702 -19.27 28.92 -1.95
CA GLY A 702 -18.79 29.47 -3.22
C GLY A 702 -19.13 30.97 -3.33
N PRO A 703 -18.48 31.72 -4.23
CA PRO A 703 -18.67 33.15 -4.40
C PRO A 703 -20.08 33.61 -4.81
N SER A 704 -21.01 32.67 -5.02
CA SER A 704 -22.38 32.99 -5.45
C SER A 704 -23.30 33.58 -4.37
N GLU A 705 -22.95 33.50 -3.07
CA GLU A 705 -23.76 34.14 -2.02
C GLU A 705 -23.38 35.61 -1.73
N PHE A 706 -22.27 36.12 -2.27
CA PHE A 706 -21.91 37.52 -2.18
C PHE A 706 -22.61 38.40 -3.27
N ALA A 707 -23.21 37.80 -4.30
CA ALA A 707 -23.90 38.50 -5.32
C ALA A 707 -25.38 38.81 -5.02
N SER A 708 -25.96 38.24 -3.95
CA SER A 708 -27.35 38.45 -3.55
C SER A 708 -27.55 39.36 -2.33
N ALA A 709 -26.49 39.94 -1.79
CA ALA A 709 -26.52 40.85 -0.67
C ALA A 709 -25.95 42.26 -0.99
N GLY A 710 -26.04 42.68 -2.29
CA GLY A 710 -25.74 44.04 -2.73
C GLY A 710 -27.00 44.73 -3.29
#